data_f248179670dd7f7948c66e52a086454a
#
_entry.id   f248179670dd7f7948c66e52a086454a
#
_cell.length_a   1.000
_cell.length_b   1.000
_cell.length_c   1.000
_cell.angle_alpha   90.00
_cell.angle_beta   90.00
_cell.angle_gamma   90.00
#
_symmetry.space_group_name_H-M   'P 1'
#
loop_
_entity.id
_entity.type
_entity.pdbx_description
1 polymer ?
#
loop_
_entity_poly.entity_id
_entity_poly.type
_entity_poly.pdbx_seq_one_letter_code
_entity_poly.pdbx_strand_id
1 'polypeptide(L)'
;MVPGAPLIQHDAAAPTVDEVLGPAGRLARALPGYEHRADQLAMAHAVERALSTRAYLVAEAGTGTGKTLAYLVPAVLSRRRVIVSTATKTLQEQIWQKDLPLLADACGLAFRAAYLKGRSNYYCLARAAEFARAPTFAVREEAALWPRIEAWAAETETGDRSELDLPDQLLAWKDLSATSDSCTGRECPHFEECFVTRARARAAEADVLLVNHHLFFADLAMRTSRAGVEILPEHDVVVFDEAHALEEVATEYFGLQVSSYRLEELARDATRAVADRPDLVSFMKAATGDLKKAGERFFLGVADGLRGGARPPRHGHRHGHRGRPGPLALPPPEEALRAPLTEDILAPLGREQERVDEALQALRDLLSDADTPALAQLARRAGELRVELAAVTAMKEPSRVYFAETRGRGVFLRAAPIDVANDLQDRLYRRTDTVVFTSATLAAQGRFDFFRRTVGLAPEFDVTETRFEGPFDYPRQAAIVAPDGLPEPNDPSFVERAAEVVRELTAVTGGRAFVLCTSTRNMHALHRACRDLPYQILLQGERPKGRLLELFREEPSVLFATASFWEGVDVPGEALSLVVIDRLPFAPPGDPVVAAKLRACEAEGRDGFSELQVPAAALALRQGFGRLVRTREDRGLVAILDRRLVSKGYGRAFLATLPRCPVLRSIDDAQRWWERERK
;
A
#
# COMPACT_ATOMS: atom_id res chain seq x y z
N MET A 1 -17.85 23.10 -7.79
CA MET A 1 -17.87 24.25 -6.87
C MET A 1 -17.54 23.74 -5.50
N VAL A 2 -16.36 24.03 -4.94
CA VAL A 2 -16.08 23.86 -3.52
C VAL A 2 -16.09 25.27 -2.95
N PRO A 3 -17.12 25.66 -2.21
CA PRO A 3 -17.18 26.97 -1.60
C PRO A 3 -16.23 27.02 -0.41
N GLY A 4 -15.46 28.07 -0.30
CA GLY A 4 -15.02 28.56 1.00
C GLY A 4 -16.28 28.89 1.80
N ALA A 5 -16.69 27.97 2.70
CA ALA A 5 -17.88 28.16 3.49
C ALA A 5 -17.74 29.38 4.43
N PRO A 6 -18.72 30.27 4.50
CA PRO A 6 -18.72 31.34 5.46
C PRO A 6 -18.93 30.77 6.88
N LEU A 7 -18.20 31.34 7.83
CA LEU A 7 -18.37 31.12 9.25
C LEU A 7 -19.80 31.46 9.66
N ILE A 8 -20.62 30.47 9.89
CA ILE A 8 -21.87 30.64 10.65
C ILE A 8 -21.49 30.57 12.13
N GLN A 9 -21.40 31.72 12.76
CA GLN A 9 -21.38 31.82 14.22
C GLN A 9 -22.76 31.40 14.73
N HIS A 10 -22.85 30.18 15.28
CA HIS A 10 -23.92 29.82 16.17
C HIS A 10 -23.34 29.59 17.55
N ASP A 11 -23.78 30.39 18.50
CA ASP A 11 -23.55 30.32 19.96
C ASP A 11 -24.37 29.17 20.61
N ALA A 12 -24.53 28.06 19.90
CA ALA A 12 -25.09 26.83 20.41
C ALA A 12 -23.94 25.92 20.86
N ALA A 13 -24.06 25.32 22.05
CA ALA A 13 -23.12 24.32 22.54
C ALA A 13 -22.87 23.26 21.44
N ALA A 14 -21.59 22.90 21.24
CA ALA A 14 -21.26 21.88 20.27
C ALA A 14 -22.03 20.59 20.54
N PRO A 15 -22.59 19.91 19.52
CA PRO A 15 -23.35 18.70 19.73
C PRO A 15 -22.46 17.59 20.33
N THR A 16 -23.06 16.69 21.07
CA THR A 16 -22.40 15.50 21.58
C THR A 16 -22.33 14.39 20.53
N VAL A 17 -21.50 13.37 20.76
CA VAL A 17 -21.42 12.19 19.91
C VAL A 17 -22.81 11.51 19.80
N ASP A 18 -23.57 11.43 20.89
CA ASP A 18 -24.93 10.86 20.92
C ASP A 18 -25.93 11.68 20.09
N GLU A 19 -25.84 13.00 20.13
CA GLU A 19 -26.69 13.87 19.30
C GLU A 19 -26.40 13.75 17.80
N VAL A 20 -25.20 13.28 17.42
CA VAL A 20 -24.86 13.04 16.01
C VAL A 20 -25.14 11.60 15.60
N LEU A 21 -24.62 10.60 16.32
CA LEU A 21 -24.63 9.17 15.96
C LEU A 21 -25.70 8.34 16.67
N GLY A 22 -26.39 8.89 17.66
CA GLY A 22 -27.43 8.18 18.42
C GLY A 22 -28.64 7.78 17.56
N PRO A 23 -29.54 6.94 18.08
CA PRO A 23 -30.69 6.40 17.32
C PRO A 23 -31.62 7.48 16.74
N ALA A 24 -31.75 8.63 17.39
CA ALA A 24 -32.50 9.80 16.94
C ALA A 24 -31.57 10.99 16.64
N GLY A 25 -30.28 10.72 16.39
CA GLY A 25 -29.26 11.72 16.16
C GLY A 25 -29.41 12.44 14.82
N ARG A 26 -28.51 13.40 14.57
CA ARG A 26 -28.51 14.20 13.33
C ARG A 26 -28.32 13.31 12.11
N LEU A 27 -27.45 12.29 12.18
CA LEU A 27 -27.20 11.34 11.10
C LEU A 27 -28.44 10.52 10.76
N ALA A 28 -29.17 10.03 11.76
CA ALA A 28 -30.41 9.28 11.57
C ALA A 28 -31.51 10.10 10.89
N ARG A 29 -31.56 11.40 11.18
CA ARG A 29 -32.50 12.34 10.55
C ARG A 29 -32.11 12.72 9.13
N ALA A 30 -30.80 12.73 8.83
CA ALA A 30 -30.27 13.17 7.55
C ALA A 30 -30.29 12.06 6.47
N LEU A 31 -30.18 10.79 6.85
CA LEU A 31 -30.07 9.66 5.95
C LEU A 31 -31.35 8.82 5.96
N PRO A 32 -32.18 8.85 4.91
CA PRO A 32 -33.29 7.91 4.76
C PRO A 32 -32.80 6.46 4.80
N GLY A 33 -33.40 5.63 5.66
CA GLY A 33 -32.98 4.24 5.83
C GLY A 33 -31.71 4.05 6.70
N TYR A 34 -31.28 5.08 7.45
CA TYR A 34 -30.19 4.94 8.39
C TYR A 34 -30.49 3.85 9.43
N GLU A 35 -29.56 2.92 9.56
CA GLU A 35 -29.61 1.87 10.53
C GLU A 35 -28.65 2.17 11.69
N HIS A 36 -29.19 2.44 12.87
CA HIS A 36 -28.36 2.68 14.05
C HIS A 36 -27.54 1.43 14.39
N ARG A 37 -26.27 1.62 14.67
CA ARG A 37 -25.31 0.57 15.03
C ARG A 37 -24.69 0.87 16.38
N ALA A 38 -25.03 0.05 17.38
CA ALA A 38 -24.51 0.23 18.74
C ALA A 38 -22.98 0.21 18.80
N ASP A 39 -22.34 -0.65 18.00
CA ASP A 39 -20.88 -0.74 17.94
C ASP A 39 -20.25 0.51 17.33
N GLN A 40 -20.92 1.18 16.37
CA GLN A 40 -20.45 2.45 15.82
C GLN A 40 -20.43 3.54 16.90
N LEU A 41 -21.51 3.66 17.68
CA LEU A 41 -21.62 4.62 18.76
C LEU A 41 -20.63 4.32 19.89
N ALA A 42 -20.48 3.04 20.25
CA ALA A 42 -19.53 2.61 21.28
C ALA A 42 -18.07 2.90 20.86
N MET A 43 -17.73 2.69 19.60
CA MET A 43 -16.42 3.06 19.03
C MET A 43 -16.22 4.58 19.05
N ALA A 44 -17.24 5.36 18.69
CA ALA A 44 -17.14 6.81 18.71
C ALA A 44 -16.88 7.34 20.12
N HIS A 45 -17.53 6.79 21.15
CA HIS A 45 -17.23 7.10 22.54
C HIS A 45 -15.84 6.67 23.00
N ALA A 46 -15.32 5.54 22.49
CA ALA A 46 -13.94 5.14 22.77
C ALA A 46 -12.94 6.14 22.18
N VAL A 47 -13.18 6.61 20.96
CA VAL A 47 -12.37 7.65 20.32
C VAL A 47 -12.48 8.98 21.07
N GLU A 48 -13.70 9.42 21.42
CA GLU A 48 -13.94 10.63 22.22
C GLU A 48 -13.17 10.61 23.56
N ARG A 49 -13.19 9.48 24.26
CA ARG A 49 -12.39 9.31 25.50
C ARG A 49 -10.90 9.43 25.22
N ALA A 50 -10.36 8.74 24.20
CA ALA A 50 -8.95 8.82 23.85
C ALA A 50 -8.53 10.26 23.54
N LEU A 51 -9.38 11.01 22.82
CA LEU A 51 -9.15 12.43 22.51
C LEU A 51 -9.15 13.31 23.76
N SER A 52 -10.06 13.08 24.70
CA SER A 52 -10.19 13.89 25.93
C SER A 52 -9.10 13.58 26.96
N THR A 53 -8.68 12.31 27.06
CA THR A 53 -7.64 11.88 28.01
C THR A 53 -6.22 11.95 27.45
N ARG A 54 -6.07 12.28 26.16
CA ARG A 54 -4.76 12.27 25.44
C ARG A 54 -4.06 10.92 25.52
N ALA A 55 -4.81 9.86 25.28
CA ALA A 55 -4.34 8.48 25.34
C ALA A 55 -4.28 7.83 23.95
N TYR A 56 -3.69 6.64 23.89
CA TYR A 56 -3.69 5.82 22.69
C TYR A 56 -4.87 4.85 22.69
N LEU A 57 -5.48 4.67 21.51
CA LEU A 57 -6.58 3.74 21.31
C LEU A 57 -6.24 2.75 20.19
N VAL A 58 -6.35 1.45 20.47
CA VAL A 58 -6.34 0.39 19.47
C VAL A 58 -7.76 -0.18 19.37
N ALA A 59 -8.44 0.13 18.26
CA ALA A 59 -9.83 -0.24 18.04
C ALA A 59 -9.97 -1.18 16.84
N GLU A 60 -10.23 -2.46 17.08
CA GLU A 60 -10.64 -3.38 16.04
C GLU A 60 -12.16 -3.29 15.85
N ALA A 61 -12.58 -2.89 14.65
CA ALA A 61 -14.00 -2.83 14.34
C ALA A 61 -14.26 -3.56 13.01
N GLY A 62 -15.09 -4.57 13.05
CA GLY A 62 -15.43 -5.41 11.91
C GLY A 62 -15.96 -4.62 10.71
N THR A 63 -15.99 -5.24 9.53
CA THR A 63 -16.63 -4.66 8.35
C THR A 63 -18.10 -4.33 8.67
N GLY A 64 -18.62 -3.26 8.08
CA GLY A 64 -20.01 -2.86 8.32
C GLY A 64 -20.27 -2.09 9.64
N THR A 65 -19.33 -1.95 10.55
CA THR A 65 -19.48 -1.18 11.79
C THR A 65 -19.70 0.32 11.51
N GLY A 66 -19.19 0.85 10.41
CA GLY A 66 -19.19 2.29 10.14
C GLY A 66 -18.03 3.03 10.79
N LYS A 67 -16.84 2.41 10.82
CA LYS A 67 -15.60 2.93 11.40
C LYS A 67 -15.34 4.39 11.09
N THR A 68 -15.50 4.77 9.82
CA THR A 68 -15.14 6.11 9.33
C THR A 68 -15.90 7.20 10.11
N LEU A 69 -17.20 7.09 10.22
CA LEU A 69 -18.00 8.06 10.98
C LEU A 69 -17.74 7.95 12.48
N ALA A 70 -17.45 6.74 13.00
CA ALA A 70 -17.16 6.51 14.40
C ALA A 70 -15.89 7.24 14.88
N TYR A 71 -14.88 7.44 14.02
CA TYR A 71 -13.72 8.26 14.39
C TYR A 71 -13.82 9.71 13.91
N LEU A 72 -14.48 9.99 12.77
CA LEU A 72 -14.59 11.36 12.25
C LEU A 72 -15.47 12.25 13.13
N VAL A 73 -16.59 11.74 13.63
CA VAL A 73 -17.49 12.55 14.46
C VAL A 73 -16.79 13.08 15.71
N PRO A 74 -16.20 12.24 16.59
CA PRO A 74 -15.47 12.76 17.75
C PRO A 74 -14.23 13.59 17.35
N ALA A 75 -13.56 13.27 16.23
CA ALA A 75 -12.44 14.06 15.74
C ALA A 75 -12.86 15.51 15.41
N VAL A 76 -13.96 15.68 14.68
CA VAL A 76 -14.53 17.01 14.35
C VAL A 76 -15.00 17.74 15.61
N LEU A 77 -15.71 17.03 16.51
CA LEU A 77 -16.26 17.63 17.73
C LEU A 77 -15.17 18.04 18.74
N SER A 78 -14.00 17.42 18.70
CA SER A 78 -12.88 17.71 19.59
C SER A 78 -12.28 19.12 19.40
N ARG A 79 -12.51 19.73 18.24
CA ARG A 79 -11.89 21.00 17.81
C ARG A 79 -10.36 21.02 17.88
N ARG A 80 -9.74 19.84 17.93
CA ARG A 80 -8.28 19.64 17.85
C ARG A 80 -7.87 19.53 16.38
N ARG A 81 -6.60 19.75 16.11
CA ARG A 81 -6.03 19.49 14.76
C ARG A 81 -5.79 17.99 14.61
N VAL A 82 -6.60 17.35 13.76
CA VAL A 82 -6.58 15.91 13.56
C VAL A 82 -6.08 15.58 12.16
N ILE A 83 -5.06 14.73 12.09
CA ILE A 83 -4.69 14.07 10.85
C ILE A 83 -5.35 12.69 10.79
N VAL A 84 -6.12 12.45 9.73
CA VAL A 84 -6.64 11.11 9.39
C VAL A 84 -5.77 10.54 8.29
N SER A 85 -5.04 9.49 8.62
CA SER A 85 -4.18 8.77 7.70
C SER A 85 -4.84 7.46 7.27
N THR A 86 -4.96 7.22 5.96
CA THR A 86 -5.61 6.03 5.38
C THR A 86 -4.62 5.18 4.60
N ALA A 87 -4.89 3.89 4.43
CA ALA A 87 -3.99 3.00 3.70
C ALA A 87 -3.97 3.30 2.19
N THR A 88 -5.09 3.73 1.61
CA THR A 88 -5.22 3.89 0.15
C THR A 88 -5.78 5.25 -0.25
N LYS A 89 -5.46 5.68 -1.48
CA LYS A 89 -6.03 6.89 -2.07
C LYS A 89 -7.55 6.79 -2.25
N THR A 90 -8.05 5.61 -2.57
CA THR A 90 -9.49 5.37 -2.75
C THR A 90 -10.28 5.61 -1.45
N LEU A 91 -9.76 5.16 -0.30
CA LEU A 91 -10.35 5.45 1.01
C LEU A 91 -10.28 6.94 1.32
N GLN A 92 -9.17 7.61 1.03
CA GLN A 92 -9.02 9.04 1.18
C GLN A 92 -10.07 9.81 0.36
N GLU A 93 -10.30 9.40 -0.89
CA GLU A 93 -11.30 10.00 -1.78
C GLU A 93 -12.74 9.73 -1.30
N GLN A 94 -13.03 8.54 -0.79
CA GLN A 94 -14.34 8.21 -0.22
C GLN A 94 -14.66 9.12 0.97
N ILE A 95 -13.73 9.27 1.92
CA ILE A 95 -13.91 10.16 3.08
C ILE A 95 -14.12 11.60 2.62
N TRP A 96 -13.33 12.05 1.65
CA TRP A 96 -13.40 13.42 1.12
C TRP A 96 -14.72 13.72 0.41
N GLN A 97 -15.17 12.80 -0.45
CA GLN A 97 -16.33 13.04 -1.33
C GLN A 97 -17.67 12.69 -0.69
N LYS A 98 -17.69 11.82 0.34
CA LYS A 98 -18.93 11.30 0.92
C LYS A 98 -19.05 11.60 2.41
N ASP A 99 -18.06 11.18 3.22
CA ASP A 99 -18.22 11.18 4.67
C ASP A 99 -18.11 12.58 5.26
N LEU A 100 -17.14 13.40 4.84
CA LEU A 100 -17.01 14.78 5.32
C LEU A 100 -18.14 15.70 4.87
N PRO A 101 -18.61 15.70 3.61
CA PRO A 101 -19.79 16.44 3.20
C PRO A 101 -21.04 16.03 3.97
N LEU A 102 -21.23 14.73 4.25
CA LEU A 102 -22.34 14.24 5.06
C LEU A 102 -22.31 14.86 6.47
N LEU A 103 -21.15 14.96 7.11
CA LEU A 103 -21.02 15.59 8.41
C LEU A 103 -21.25 17.10 8.37
N ALA A 104 -20.72 17.79 7.37
CA ALA A 104 -20.87 19.23 7.21
C ALA A 104 -22.30 19.62 6.85
N ASP A 105 -22.84 19.06 5.78
CA ASP A 105 -24.10 19.50 5.17
C ASP A 105 -25.31 18.89 5.88
N ALA A 106 -25.30 17.57 6.08
CA ALA A 106 -26.46 16.86 6.60
C ALA A 106 -26.52 16.85 8.14
N CYS A 107 -25.37 16.79 8.82
CA CYS A 107 -25.31 16.85 10.28
C CYS A 107 -25.09 18.28 10.80
N GLY A 108 -24.82 19.26 9.95
CA GLY A 108 -24.63 20.66 10.32
C GLY A 108 -23.42 20.87 11.24
N LEU A 109 -22.33 20.14 11.05
CA LEU A 109 -21.10 20.32 11.81
C LEU A 109 -20.18 21.35 11.13
N ALA A 110 -19.73 22.33 11.87
CA ALA A 110 -18.82 23.37 11.37
C ALA A 110 -17.36 22.96 11.61
N PHE A 111 -16.60 22.73 10.55
CA PHE A 111 -15.16 22.42 10.57
C PHE A 111 -14.54 22.73 9.21
N ARG A 112 -13.23 22.92 9.20
CA ARG A 112 -12.45 23.06 7.97
C ARG A 112 -11.74 21.74 7.71
N ALA A 113 -11.96 21.17 6.53
CA ALA A 113 -11.28 19.98 6.09
C ALA A 113 -10.38 20.27 4.88
N ALA A 114 -9.27 19.56 4.81
CA ALA A 114 -8.43 19.52 3.62
C ALA A 114 -7.95 18.09 3.37
N TYR A 115 -7.56 17.83 2.13
CA TYR A 115 -6.79 16.63 1.82
C TYR A 115 -5.45 16.99 1.21
N LEU A 116 -4.43 16.17 1.46
CA LEU A 116 -3.10 16.35 0.89
C LEU A 116 -2.60 15.00 0.36
N LYS A 117 -2.13 15.02 -0.88
CA LYS A 117 -1.50 13.88 -1.56
C LYS A 117 0.00 14.16 -1.76
N GLY A 118 0.78 13.13 -2.06
CA GLY A 118 2.18 13.32 -2.46
C GLY A 118 2.31 14.14 -3.74
N ARG A 119 3.41 14.88 -3.88
CA ARG A 119 3.66 15.81 -5.01
C ARG A 119 3.43 15.19 -6.39
N SER A 120 3.75 13.92 -6.57
CA SER A 120 3.56 13.18 -7.83
C SER A 120 2.10 13.02 -8.26
N ASN A 121 1.15 13.39 -7.40
CA ASN A 121 -0.28 13.39 -7.75
C ASN A 121 -0.76 14.74 -8.30
N TYR A 122 0.09 15.78 -8.25
CA TYR A 122 -0.25 17.12 -8.72
C TYR A 122 0.49 17.47 -10.00
N TYR A 123 -0.20 18.21 -10.86
CA TYR A 123 0.39 18.81 -12.04
C TYR A 123 1.43 19.87 -11.62
N CYS A 124 2.63 19.78 -12.17
CA CYS A 124 3.72 20.70 -11.87
C CYS A 124 3.89 21.70 -13.01
N LEU A 125 3.57 22.97 -12.77
CA LEU A 125 3.63 24.03 -13.77
C LEU A 125 5.03 24.17 -14.39
N ALA A 126 6.09 24.09 -13.59
CA ALA A 126 7.46 24.15 -14.08
C ALA A 126 7.81 22.99 -15.02
N ARG A 127 7.54 21.76 -14.60
CA ARG A 127 7.85 20.55 -15.41
C ARG A 127 6.97 20.46 -16.66
N ALA A 128 5.73 20.87 -16.54
CA ALA A 128 4.82 20.91 -17.69
C ALA A 128 5.27 21.94 -18.73
N ALA A 129 5.75 23.11 -18.30
CA ALA A 129 6.32 24.10 -19.20
C ALA A 129 7.59 23.57 -19.92
N GLU A 130 8.43 22.80 -19.22
CA GLU A 130 9.57 22.11 -19.84
C GLU A 130 9.11 21.02 -20.83
N PHE A 131 8.14 20.21 -20.45
CA PHE A 131 7.60 19.15 -21.28
C PHE A 131 6.95 19.69 -22.55
N ALA A 132 6.19 20.79 -22.46
CA ALA A 132 5.51 21.41 -23.60
C ALA A 132 6.48 21.93 -24.68
N ARG A 133 7.74 22.29 -24.34
CA ARG A 133 8.75 22.72 -25.32
C ARG A 133 9.20 21.58 -26.23
N ALA A 134 9.25 20.34 -25.72
CA ALA A 134 9.67 19.15 -26.48
C ALA A 134 8.93 17.92 -25.94
N PRO A 135 7.64 17.75 -26.24
CA PRO A 135 6.86 16.65 -25.73
C PRO A 135 7.41 15.30 -26.20
N THR A 136 7.59 14.38 -25.25
CA THR A 136 8.06 13.02 -25.53
C THR A 136 7.07 12.02 -24.94
N PHE A 137 6.55 11.14 -25.78
CA PHE A 137 5.59 10.12 -25.38
C PHE A 137 6.16 8.73 -25.59
N ALA A 138 5.94 7.83 -24.64
CA ALA A 138 6.41 6.45 -24.73
C ALA A 138 5.63 5.66 -25.79
N VAL A 139 4.34 5.94 -25.91
CA VAL A 139 3.42 5.31 -26.87
C VAL A 139 2.50 6.36 -27.49
N ARG A 140 1.95 6.03 -28.66
CA ARG A 140 1.11 6.96 -29.45
C ARG A 140 -0.20 7.32 -28.73
N GLU A 141 -0.71 6.40 -27.94
CA GLU A 141 -1.93 6.57 -27.13
C GLU A 141 -1.78 7.68 -26.08
N GLU A 142 -0.58 7.83 -25.51
CA GLU A 142 -0.31 8.92 -24.54
C GLU A 142 -0.33 10.30 -25.22
N ALA A 143 0.16 10.39 -26.46
CA ALA A 143 0.12 11.64 -27.21
C ALA A 143 -1.32 12.11 -27.47
N ALA A 144 -2.28 11.19 -27.63
CA ALA A 144 -3.68 11.51 -27.82
C ALA A 144 -4.35 12.09 -26.56
N LEU A 145 -3.79 11.84 -25.37
CA LEU A 145 -4.29 12.37 -24.11
C LEU A 145 -3.78 13.79 -23.79
N TRP A 146 -2.71 14.22 -24.44
CA TRP A 146 -2.05 15.49 -24.16
C TRP A 146 -2.97 16.71 -24.28
N PRO A 147 -3.75 16.91 -25.36
CA PRO A 147 -4.67 18.05 -25.46
C PRO A 147 -5.73 18.10 -24.35
N ARG A 148 -6.17 16.94 -23.86
CA ARG A 148 -7.11 16.83 -22.75
C ARG A 148 -6.44 17.27 -21.44
N ILE A 149 -5.18 16.90 -21.24
CA ILE A 149 -4.42 17.32 -20.04
C ILE A 149 -4.17 18.83 -20.07
N GLU A 150 -3.82 19.41 -21.22
CA GLU A 150 -3.62 20.87 -21.36
C GLU A 150 -4.91 21.65 -21.10
N ALA A 151 -6.03 21.22 -21.65
CA ALA A 151 -7.32 21.87 -21.42
C ALA A 151 -7.71 21.83 -19.94
N TRP A 152 -7.56 20.67 -19.28
CA TRP A 152 -7.82 20.54 -17.85
C TRP A 152 -6.86 21.39 -17.01
N ALA A 153 -5.58 21.43 -17.36
CA ALA A 153 -4.58 22.20 -16.62
C ALA A 153 -4.86 23.71 -16.61
N ALA A 154 -5.56 24.21 -17.64
CA ALA A 154 -5.99 25.61 -17.72
C ALA A 154 -7.21 25.95 -16.82
N GLU A 155 -7.98 24.93 -16.42
CA GLU A 155 -9.25 25.10 -15.69
C GLU A 155 -9.18 24.60 -14.23
N THR A 156 -8.26 23.68 -13.92
CA THR A 156 -8.18 23.06 -12.59
C THR A 156 -7.77 24.05 -11.50
N GLU A 157 -8.47 23.99 -10.37
CA GLU A 157 -8.13 24.73 -9.16
C GLU A 157 -7.19 23.96 -8.23
N THR A 158 -7.18 22.62 -8.33
CA THR A 158 -6.41 21.75 -7.42
C THR A 158 -5.16 21.16 -8.06
N GLY A 159 -5.15 21.01 -9.37
CA GLY A 159 -4.10 20.32 -10.11
C GLY A 159 -3.97 18.83 -9.77
N ASP A 160 -4.95 18.23 -9.12
CA ASP A 160 -4.93 16.83 -8.71
C ASP A 160 -5.26 15.92 -9.90
N ARG A 161 -4.36 14.99 -10.21
CA ARG A 161 -4.52 13.99 -11.27
C ARG A 161 -5.85 13.21 -11.18
N SER A 162 -6.39 13.03 -9.98
CA SER A 162 -7.65 12.28 -9.81
C SER A 162 -8.89 12.96 -10.42
N GLU A 163 -8.80 14.23 -10.78
CA GLU A 163 -9.82 14.93 -11.56
C GLU A 163 -9.88 14.47 -13.02
N LEU A 164 -8.82 13.81 -13.48
CA LEU A 164 -8.69 13.26 -14.82
C LEU A 164 -8.88 11.74 -14.78
N ASP A 165 -9.80 11.22 -15.57
CA ASP A 165 -9.89 9.79 -15.82
C ASP A 165 -8.76 9.39 -16.80
N LEU A 166 -7.58 9.13 -16.25
CA LEU A 166 -6.38 8.74 -16.97
C LEU A 166 -5.92 7.34 -16.56
N PRO A 167 -5.30 6.59 -17.47
CA PRO A 167 -4.70 5.30 -17.13
C PRO A 167 -3.69 5.43 -15.97
N ASP A 168 -3.74 4.52 -15.00
CA ASP A 168 -2.82 4.53 -13.86
C ASP A 168 -1.35 4.54 -14.28
N GLN A 169 -1.01 3.87 -15.37
CA GLN A 169 0.34 3.69 -15.89
C GLN A 169 0.74 4.74 -16.95
N LEU A 170 0.11 5.92 -16.97
CA LEU A 170 0.50 6.99 -17.88
C LEU A 170 1.94 7.45 -17.59
N LEU A 171 2.88 7.06 -18.46
CA LEU A 171 4.31 7.35 -18.27
C LEU A 171 4.61 8.85 -18.39
N ALA A 172 3.93 9.55 -19.30
CA ALA A 172 4.06 11.00 -19.48
C ALA A 172 3.75 11.78 -18.21
N TRP A 173 2.88 11.26 -17.29
CA TRP A 173 2.59 11.93 -16.04
C TRP A 173 3.83 12.14 -15.14
N LYS A 174 4.84 11.28 -15.23
CA LYS A 174 6.11 11.45 -14.50
C LYS A 174 6.86 12.71 -14.92
N ASP A 175 6.70 13.12 -16.16
CA ASP A 175 7.30 14.34 -16.68
C ASP A 175 6.44 15.59 -16.41
N LEU A 176 5.16 15.42 -16.09
CA LEU A 176 4.21 16.49 -15.74
C LEU A 176 4.06 16.72 -14.24
N SER A 177 4.62 15.84 -13.40
CA SER A 177 4.57 15.92 -11.95
C SER A 177 5.97 16.08 -11.35
N ALA A 178 6.04 16.49 -10.09
CA ALA A 178 7.31 16.59 -9.37
C ALA A 178 7.40 15.57 -8.23
N THR A 179 8.62 15.10 -7.98
CA THR A 179 8.97 14.35 -6.76
C THR A 179 9.60 15.29 -5.73
N SER A 180 9.90 14.80 -4.51
CA SER A 180 10.71 15.54 -3.54
C SER A 180 12.07 15.93 -4.13
N ASP A 181 12.64 15.03 -4.92
CA ASP A 181 13.98 15.17 -5.47
C ASP A 181 14.05 16.15 -6.65
N SER A 182 12.94 16.38 -7.36
CA SER A 182 12.90 17.24 -8.55
C SER A 182 12.28 18.63 -8.30
N CYS A 183 11.67 18.86 -7.13
CA CYS A 183 11.01 20.12 -6.78
C CYS A 183 11.99 21.11 -6.16
N THR A 184 12.13 22.30 -6.72
CA THR A 184 12.99 23.39 -6.20
C THR A 184 12.37 24.18 -5.04
N GLY A 185 11.14 23.84 -4.64
CA GLY A 185 10.49 24.47 -3.49
C GLY A 185 10.28 25.98 -3.66
N ARG A 186 10.71 26.78 -2.67
CA ARG A 186 10.53 28.24 -2.68
C ARG A 186 11.28 28.96 -3.79
N GLU A 187 12.29 28.31 -4.35
CA GLU A 187 13.08 28.87 -5.47
C GLU A 187 12.42 28.64 -6.83
N CYS A 188 11.27 27.93 -6.87
CA CYS A 188 10.52 27.70 -8.10
C CYS A 188 9.86 29.00 -8.58
N PRO A 189 10.00 29.41 -9.85
CA PRO A 189 9.35 30.62 -10.39
C PRO A 189 7.82 30.55 -10.32
N HIS A 190 7.23 29.35 -10.23
CA HIS A 190 5.79 29.12 -10.10
C HIS A 190 5.36 28.84 -8.65
N PHE A 191 6.14 29.23 -7.64
CA PHE A 191 5.89 28.82 -6.24
C PHE A 191 4.52 29.29 -5.74
N GLU A 192 4.13 30.54 -6.01
CA GLU A 192 2.85 31.12 -5.55
C GLU A 192 1.64 30.48 -6.26
N GLU A 193 1.80 30.09 -7.51
CA GLU A 193 0.74 29.46 -8.31
C GLU A 193 0.70 27.94 -8.14
N CYS A 194 1.71 27.37 -7.48
CA CYS A 194 1.91 25.94 -7.36
C CYS A 194 0.76 25.24 -6.64
N PHE A 195 0.16 24.24 -7.27
CA PHE A 195 -0.94 23.46 -6.68
C PHE A 195 -0.55 22.79 -5.37
N VAL A 196 0.67 22.29 -5.24
CA VAL A 196 1.19 21.72 -3.99
C VAL A 196 1.30 22.77 -2.90
N THR A 197 1.79 23.98 -3.22
CA THR A 197 1.89 25.09 -2.27
C THR A 197 0.50 25.50 -1.78
N ARG A 198 -0.47 25.64 -2.68
CA ARG A 198 -1.87 25.94 -2.34
C ARG A 198 -2.52 24.83 -1.51
N ALA A 199 -2.27 23.56 -1.86
CA ALA A 199 -2.79 22.42 -1.08
C ALA A 199 -2.21 22.41 0.35
N ARG A 200 -0.93 22.71 0.51
CA ARG A 200 -0.29 22.84 1.84
C ARG A 200 -0.82 24.01 2.65
N ALA A 201 -1.08 25.15 2.02
CA ALA A 201 -1.70 26.30 2.69
C ALA A 201 -3.08 25.92 3.23
N ARG A 202 -3.93 25.28 2.41
CA ARG A 202 -5.22 24.76 2.87
C ARG A 202 -5.09 23.74 4.00
N ALA A 203 -4.11 22.84 3.92
CA ALA A 203 -3.82 21.85 4.96
C ALA A 203 -3.43 22.48 6.30
N ALA A 204 -2.68 23.59 6.27
CA ALA A 204 -2.26 24.32 7.47
C ALA A 204 -3.43 24.97 8.22
N GLU A 205 -4.53 25.28 7.52
CA GLU A 205 -5.73 25.89 8.09
C GLU A 205 -6.80 24.87 8.50
N ALA A 206 -6.62 23.60 8.14
CA ALA A 206 -7.63 22.57 8.36
C ALA A 206 -7.69 22.13 9.83
N ASP A 207 -8.90 21.85 10.30
CA ASP A 207 -9.17 21.20 11.58
C ASP A 207 -9.05 19.66 11.41
N VAL A 208 -9.44 19.13 10.23
CA VAL A 208 -9.28 17.73 9.84
C VAL A 208 -8.50 17.65 8.52
N LEU A 209 -7.34 17.03 8.56
CA LEU A 209 -6.48 16.82 7.39
C LEU A 209 -6.46 15.35 6.99
N LEU A 210 -6.87 15.05 5.76
CA LEU A 210 -6.79 13.70 5.20
C LEU A 210 -5.48 13.50 4.45
N VAL A 211 -4.77 12.43 4.78
CA VAL A 211 -3.55 11.99 4.08
C VAL A 211 -3.59 10.47 3.89
N ASN A 212 -2.68 9.93 3.07
CA ASN A 212 -2.44 8.49 3.10
C ASN A 212 -1.22 8.16 4.00
N HIS A 213 -1.09 6.90 4.39
CA HIS A 213 0.02 6.44 5.24
C HIS A 213 1.38 6.79 4.62
N HIS A 214 1.54 6.62 3.31
CA HIS A 214 2.78 6.94 2.62
C HIS A 214 3.21 8.40 2.80
N LEU A 215 2.28 9.35 2.69
CA LEU A 215 2.61 10.76 2.90
C LEU A 215 2.90 11.07 4.36
N PHE A 216 2.16 10.46 5.28
CA PHE A 216 2.39 10.60 6.71
C PHE A 216 3.79 10.11 7.11
N PHE A 217 4.18 8.92 6.68
CA PHE A 217 5.51 8.36 6.97
C PHE A 217 6.64 9.07 6.23
N ALA A 218 6.38 9.59 5.03
CA ALA A 218 7.33 10.47 4.35
C ALA A 218 7.62 11.74 5.17
N ASP A 219 6.59 12.35 5.77
CA ASP A 219 6.74 13.49 6.67
C ASP A 219 7.57 13.11 7.92
N LEU A 220 7.24 12.01 8.58
CA LEU A 220 7.99 11.53 9.76
C LEU A 220 9.48 11.29 9.43
N ALA A 221 9.78 10.69 8.29
CA ALA A 221 11.14 10.45 7.85
C ALA A 221 11.89 11.76 7.57
N MET A 222 11.23 12.76 6.95
CA MET A 222 11.83 14.05 6.62
C MET A 222 12.03 14.95 7.83
N ARG A 223 11.09 15.00 8.77
CA ARG A 223 11.20 15.79 10.01
C ARG A 223 12.43 15.40 10.85
N THR A 224 12.82 14.13 10.80
CA THR A 224 13.95 13.60 11.55
C THR A 224 15.26 13.56 10.75
N SER A 225 15.21 13.92 9.47
CA SER A 225 16.41 14.11 8.66
C SER A 225 17.17 15.38 9.05
N ARG A 226 18.44 15.48 8.64
CA ARG A 226 19.25 16.70 8.88
C ARG A 226 18.63 17.98 8.30
N ALA A 227 17.74 17.86 7.33
CA ALA A 227 17.07 18.99 6.68
C ALA A 227 15.87 19.53 7.49
N GLY A 228 15.30 18.77 8.43
CA GLY A 228 14.18 19.18 9.28
C GLY A 228 12.95 19.68 8.50
N VAL A 229 12.72 19.16 7.30
CA VAL A 229 11.63 19.65 6.43
C VAL A 229 10.31 19.01 6.86
N GLU A 230 9.31 19.87 7.08
CA GLU A 230 7.95 19.44 7.39
C GLU A 230 7.07 19.48 6.14
N ILE A 231 6.37 18.37 5.89
CA ILE A 231 5.38 18.27 4.81
C ILE A 231 3.99 18.57 5.34
N LEU A 232 3.67 18.01 6.51
CA LEU A 232 2.38 18.12 7.18
C LEU A 232 2.44 19.24 8.25
N PRO A 233 1.34 19.95 8.51
CA PRO A 233 1.27 20.91 9.58
C PRO A 233 1.38 20.26 10.96
N GLU A 234 1.65 21.07 11.99
CA GLU A 234 1.53 20.63 13.38
C GLU A 234 0.12 20.10 13.66
N HIS A 235 0.05 19.04 14.43
CA HIS A 235 -1.20 18.35 14.76
C HIS A 235 -1.14 17.76 16.17
N ASP A 236 -2.30 17.64 16.80
CA ASP A 236 -2.43 17.11 18.16
C ASP A 236 -2.80 15.63 18.17
N VAL A 237 -3.46 15.18 17.10
CA VAL A 237 -4.08 13.86 17.01
C VAL A 237 -3.78 13.23 15.66
N VAL A 238 -3.51 11.93 15.68
CA VAL A 238 -3.46 11.11 14.46
C VAL A 238 -4.44 9.96 14.58
N VAL A 239 -5.27 9.78 13.56
CA VAL A 239 -6.11 8.60 13.38
C VAL A 239 -5.56 7.80 12.20
N PHE A 240 -5.11 6.58 12.45
CA PHE A 240 -4.71 5.63 11.41
C PHE A 240 -5.88 4.71 11.09
N ASP A 241 -6.45 4.86 9.91
CA ASP A 241 -7.45 3.94 9.37
C ASP A 241 -6.79 2.87 8.51
N GLU A 242 -7.20 1.63 8.66
CA GLU A 242 -6.52 0.43 8.16
C GLU A 242 -5.08 0.30 8.72
N ALA A 243 -4.96 0.50 10.03
CA ALA A 243 -3.69 0.54 10.75
C ALA A 243 -2.85 -0.75 10.65
N HIS A 244 -3.42 -1.85 10.20
CA HIS A 244 -2.69 -3.10 9.95
C HIS A 244 -1.57 -2.95 8.90
N ALA A 245 -1.65 -1.93 8.02
CA ALA A 245 -0.64 -1.66 6.99
C ALA A 245 0.57 -0.83 7.49
N LEU A 246 0.53 -0.31 8.71
CA LEU A 246 1.50 0.68 9.18
C LEU A 246 2.93 0.16 9.22
N GLU A 247 3.16 -1.07 9.66
CA GLU A 247 4.49 -1.66 9.75
C GLU A 247 5.18 -1.72 8.37
N GLU A 248 4.45 -2.18 7.36
CA GLU A 248 4.98 -2.30 6.00
C GLU A 248 5.37 -0.93 5.45
N VAL A 249 4.49 0.06 5.59
CA VAL A 249 4.73 1.43 5.13
C VAL A 249 5.88 2.07 5.91
N ALA A 250 5.93 1.92 7.25
CA ALA A 250 7.02 2.42 8.06
C ALA A 250 8.37 1.80 7.66
N THR A 251 8.41 0.49 7.42
CA THR A 251 9.61 -0.23 6.96
C THR A 251 10.12 0.33 5.63
N GLU A 252 9.23 0.72 4.73
CA GLU A 252 9.60 1.33 3.45
C GLU A 252 10.22 2.72 3.65
N TYR A 253 9.59 3.59 4.45
CA TYR A 253 10.01 4.99 4.59
C TYR A 253 11.20 5.21 5.53
N PHE A 254 11.41 4.34 6.51
CA PHE A 254 12.58 4.40 7.39
C PHE A 254 13.79 3.64 6.82
N GLY A 255 13.58 3.00 5.66
CA GLY A 255 14.63 2.35 4.89
C GLY A 255 15.36 3.30 3.95
N LEU A 256 16.46 2.78 3.37
CA LEU A 256 17.17 3.41 2.25
C LEU A 256 16.87 2.63 0.97
N GLN A 257 16.76 3.35 -0.16
CA GLN A 257 16.54 2.74 -1.45
C GLN A 257 17.32 3.45 -2.55
N VAL A 258 18.15 2.71 -3.24
CA VAL A 258 18.81 3.15 -4.48
C VAL A 258 18.37 2.25 -5.63
N SER A 259 18.05 2.83 -6.79
CA SER A 259 17.60 2.06 -7.95
C SER A 259 18.23 2.54 -9.23
N SER A 260 18.29 1.65 -10.23
CA SER A 260 18.72 2.00 -11.59
C SER A 260 17.88 3.15 -12.16
N TYR A 261 16.59 3.20 -11.85
CA TYR A 261 15.70 4.28 -12.30
C TYR A 261 16.09 5.65 -11.74
N ARG A 262 16.51 5.75 -10.47
CA ARG A 262 16.90 7.04 -9.86
C ARG A 262 18.15 7.62 -10.54
N LEU A 263 19.10 6.75 -10.98
CA LEU A 263 20.28 7.17 -11.73
C LEU A 263 19.89 7.64 -13.13
N GLU A 264 19.03 6.88 -13.82
CA GLU A 264 18.55 7.24 -15.15
C GLU A 264 17.76 8.56 -15.13
N GLU A 265 16.93 8.75 -14.12
CA GLU A 265 16.13 9.97 -13.93
C GLU A 265 17.03 11.18 -13.67
N LEU A 266 18.01 11.06 -12.76
CA LEU A 266 18.99 12.10 -12.51
C LEU A 266 19.74 12.50 -13.78
N ALA A 267 20.21 11.51 -14.56
CA ALA A 267 20.92 11.76 -15.80
C ALA A 267 20.04 12.42 -16.89
N ARG A 268 18.76 12.06 -16.95
CA ARG A 268 17.78 12.68 -17.85
C ARG A 268 17.51 14.13 -17.47
N ASP A 269 17.22 14.36 -16.18
CA ASP A 269 16.89 15.69 -15.65
C ASP A 269 18.10 16.64 -15.80
N ALA A 270 19.32 16.17 -15.53
CA ALA A 270 20.55 16.93 -15.72
C ALA A 270 20.77 17.34 -17.18
N THR A 271 20.50 16.40 -18.13
CA THR A 271 20.62 16.70 -19.56
C THR A 271 19.59 17.75 -20.01
N ARG A 272 18.35 17.67 -19.50
CA ARG A 272 17.29 18.63 -19.81
C ARG A 272 17.59 20.03 -19.23
N ALA A 273 18.09 20.09 -18.00
CA ALA A 273 18.34 21.34 -17.30
C ALA A 273 19.40 22.23 -17.96
N VAL A 274 20.25 21.68 -18.84
CA VAL A 274 21.27 22.45 -19.59
C VAL A 274 20.98 22.54 -21.10
N ALA A 275 19.78 22.20 -21.53
CA ALA A 275 19.42 22.18 -22.95
C ALA A 275 19.66 23.55 -23.65
N ASP A 276 19.42 24.64 -22.92
CA ASP A 276 19.59 26.02 -23.37
C ASP A 276 21.01 26.61 -23.06
N ARG A 277 21.95 25.76 -22.61
CA ARG A 277 23.32 26.13 -22.22
C ARG A 277 24.37 25.43 -23.12
N PRO A 278 24.68 26.01 -24.29
CA PRO A 278 25.62 25.39 -25.24
C PRO A 278 27.01 25.10 -24.65
N ASP A 279 27.44 25.91 -23.70
CA ASP A 279 28.68 25.79 -22.94
C ASP A 279 28.75 24.53 -22.08
N LEU A 280 27.62 24.06 -21.57
CA LEU A 280 27.52 22.91 -20.67
C LEU A 280 27.01 21.63 -21.32
N VAL A 281 26.27 21.73 -22.42
CA VAL A 281 25.58 20.58 -23.07
C VAL A 281 26.52 19.42 -23.39
N SER A 282 27.70 19.69 -23.93
CA SER A 282 28.66 18.64 -24.32
C SER A 282 29.23 17.91 -23.10
N PHE A 283 29.64 18.65 -22.08
CA PHE A 283 30.13 18.10 -20.80
C PHE A 283 29.04 17.32 -20.06
N MET A 284 27.82 17.86 -20.01
CA MET A 284 26.69 17.20 -19.38
C MET A 284 26.32 15.89 -20.09
N LYS A 285 26.32 15.86 -21.45
CA LYS A 285 26.07 14.63 -22.18
C LYS A 285 27.15 13.56 -21.94
N ALA A 286 28.40 13.96 -21.77
CA ALA A 286 29.48 13.03 -21.43
C ALA A 286 29.28 12.48 -20.00
N ALA A 287 29.13 13.35 -18.99
CA ALA A 287 28.96 12.95 -17.59
C ALA A 287 27.73 12.07 -17.37
N THR A 288 26.58 12.45 -17.95
CA THR A 288 25.34 11.64 -17.85
C THR A 288 25.43 10.33 -18.64
N GLY A 289 26.17 10.32 -19.74
CA GLY A 289 26.46 9.10 -20.52
C GLY A 289 27.32 8.11 -19.74
N ASP A 290 28.32 8.60 -19.02
CA ASP A 290 29.18 7.76 -18.18
C ASP A 290 28.42 7.24 -16.95
N LEU A 291 27.59 8.08 -16.31
CA LEU A 291 26.72 7.65 -15.22
C LEU A 291 25.76 6.53 -15.66
N LYS A 292 25.10 6.68 -16.81
CA LYS A 292 24.21 5.65 -17.36
C LYS A 292 24.92 4.33 -17.61
N LYS A 293 26.10 4.37 -18.25
CA LYS A 293 26.90 3.16 -18.54
C LYS A 293 27.40 2.48 -17.26
N ALA A 294 27.89 3.26 -16.29
CA ALA A 294 28.36 2.74 -15.01
C ALA A 294 27.21 2.12 -14.23
N GLY A 295 26.08 2.84 -14.11
CA GLY A 295 24.87 2.36 -13.44
C GLY A 295 24.33 1.08 -14.08
N GLU A 296 24.19 1.03 -15.39
CA GLU A 296 23.73 -0.16 -16.12
C GLU A 296 24.60 -1.38 -15.80
N ARG A 297 25.93 -1.26 -15.87
CA ARG A 297 26.84 -2.37 -15.57
C ARG A 297 26.73 -2.85 -14.14
N PHE A 298 26.68 -1.92 -13.18
CA PHE A 298 26.57 -2.24 -11.78
C PHE A 298 25.25 -2.96 -11.46
N PHE A 299 24.10 -2.38 -11.85
CA PHE A 299 22.80 -2.96 -11.56
C PHE A 299 22.53 -4.26 -12.32
N LEU A 300 23.02 -4.41 -13.55
CA LEU A 300 22.95 -5.70 -14.26
C LEU A 300 23.80 -6.76 -13.54
N GLY A 301 24.98 -6.40 -13.06
CA GLY A 301 25.82 -7.30 -12.27
C GLY A 301 25.11 -7.76 -10.98
N VAL A 302 24.42 -6.87 -10.27
CA VAL A 302 23.59 -7.22 -9.12
C VAL A 302 22.47 -8.18 -9.53
N ALA A 303 21.73 -7.88 -10.59
CA ALA A 303 20.64 -8.74 -11.06
C ALA A 303 21.14 -10.15 -11.46
N ASP A 304 22.32 -10.25 -12.06
CA ASP A 304 22.94 -11.54 -12.41
C ASP A 304 23.40 -12.31 -11.16
N GLY A 305 23.96 -11.60 -10.16
CA GLY A 305 24.29 -12.18 -8.86
C GLY A 305 23.07 -12.78 -8.14
N LEU A 306 21.92 -12.06 -8.17
CA LEU A 306 20.65 -12.57 -7.60
C LEU A 306 20.19 -13.86 -8.29
N ARG A 307 20.36 -13.95 -9.62
CA ARG A 307 20.00 -15.16 -10.38
C ARG A 307 20.94 -16.33 -10.11
N GLY A 308 22.24 -16.06 -9.93
CA GLY A 308 23.26 -17.06 -9.62
C GLY A 308 23.06 -17.76 -8.27
N GLY A 309 22.63 -17.00 -7.25
CA GLY A 309 22.31 -17.53 -5.91
C GLY A 309 21.05 -18.37 -5.84
N ALA A 310 20.14 -18.26 -6.81
CA ALA A 310 18.87 -19.01 -6.87
C ALA A 310 18.99 -20.39 -7.57
N ARG A 311 20.17 -20.79 -8.05
CA ARG A 311 20.36 -22.12 -8.69
C ARG A 311 20.77 -23.15 -7.65
N PRO A 312 20.01 -24.26 -7.47
CA PRO A 312 20.52 -25.44 -6.74
C PRO A 312 21.75 -26.00 -7.50
N PRO A 313 22.71 -26.63 -6.78
CA PRO A 313 23.93 -27.13 -7.39
C PRO A 313 23.61 -28.14 -8.48
N ARG A 314 23.94 -27.81 -9.70
CA ARG A 314 23.84 -28.75 -10.82
C ARG A 314 24.93 -29.80 -10.68
N HIS A 315 24.56 -31.04 -10.36
CA HIS A 315 25.40 -32.20 -10.66
C HIS A 315 25.69 -32.24 -12.15
N GLY A 316 26.96 -32.33 -12.45
CA GLY A 316 27.54 -32.06 -13.76
C GLY A 316 27.00 -32.92 -14.90
N HIS A 317 26.87 -32.27 -16.05
CA HIS A 317 27.29 -32.83 -17.32
C HIS A 317 27.79 -31.68 -18.24
N ARG A 318 29.09 -31.77 -18.56
CA ARG A 318 29.74 -30.92 -19.57
C ARG A 318 29.26 -31.35 -20.96
N HIS A 319 28.72 -30.42 -21.73
CA HIS A 319 29.01 -30.35 -23.19
C HIS A 319 28.93 -28.89 -23.64
N GLY A 320 30.03 -28.46 -24.27
CA GLY A 320 30.24 -27.08 -24.70
C GLY A 320 29.47 -26.75 -25.97
N HIS A 321 28.97 -25.49 -26.01
CA HIS A 321 28.91 -24.69 -27.22
C HIS A 321 29.18 -23.22 -26.83
N ARG A 322 30.31 -22.70 -27.34
CA ARG A 322 30.63 -21.27 -27.28
C ARG A 322 29.75 -20.54 -28.29
N GLY A 323 28.63 -19.99 -27.82
CA GLY A 323 27.86 -18.96 -28.52
C GLY A 323 28.16 -17.60 -27.88
N ARG A 324 28.38 -16.55 -28.66
CA ARG A 324 28.51 -15.16 -28.21
C ARG A 324 27.26 -14.78 -27.39
N PRO A 325 27.42 -14.11 -26.24
CA PRO A 325 26.27 -13.60 -25.51
C PRO A 325 25.59 -12.51 -26.36
N GLY A 326 24.36 -12.76 -26.74
CA GLY A 326 23.45 -11.74 -27.24
C GLY A 326 23.04 -10.79 -26.09
N PRO A 327 22.43 -9.62 -26.37
CA PRO A 327 22.01 -8.71 -25.34
C PRO A 327 21.10 -9.45 -24.33
N LEU A 328 21.49 -9.42 -23.06
CA LEU A 328 20.81 -10.04 -21.94
C LEU A 328 19.40 -9.44 -21.81
N ALA A 329 18.40 -10.18 -22.28
CA ALA A 329 17.02 -9.85 -22.02
C ALA A 329 16.74 -10.05 -20.52
N LEU A 330 16.27 -9.01 -19.84
CA LEU A 330 15.71 -9.14 -18.50
C LEU A 330 14.57 -10.17 -18.54
N PRO A 331 14.35 -10.95 -17.44
CA PRO A 331 13.28 -11.92 -17.41
C PRO A 331 11.94 -11.24 -17.67
N PRO A 332 10.94 -11.99 -18.19
CA PRO A 332 9.60 -11.47 -18.32
C PRO A 332 9.09 -10.95 -16.97
N PRO A 333 8.18 -9.97 -16.93
CA PRO A 333 7.72 -9.29 -15.71
C PRO A 333 7.11 -10.22 -14.62
N GLU A 334 6.97 -11.49 -14.91
CA GLU A 334 6.37 -12.51 -14.03
C GLU A 334 7.30 -13.06 -12.94
N GLU A 335 8.63 -12.83 -13.01
CA GLU A 335 9.58 -13.29 -11.99
C GLU A 335 10.34 -12.11 -11.36
N ALA A 336 9.64 -11.35 -10.52
CA ALA A 336 10.32 -10.41 -9.63
C ALA A 336 11.21 -11.20 -8.65
N LEU A 337 12.53 -11.04 -8.77
CA LEU A 337 13.49 -11.61 -7.83
C LEU A 337 13.61 -10.67 -6.64
N ARG A 338 13.56 -11.22 -5.44
CA ARG A 338 13.85 -10.50 -4.18
C ARG A 338 14.69 -11.41 -3.30
N ALA A 339 15.93 -11.00 -3.04
CA ALA A 339 16.88 -11.82 -2.30
C ALA A 339 17.85 -10.96 -1.46
N PRO A 340 18.43 -11.53 -0.40
CA PRO A 340 19.43 -10.83 0.40
C PRO A 340 20.60 -10.35 -0.45
N LEU A 341 21.06 -9.15 -0.17
CA LEU A 341 22.31 -8.63 -0.70
C LEU A 341 23.46 -9.22 0.12
N THR A 342 24.43 -9.82 -0.52
CA THR A 342 25.54 -10.51 0.12
C THR A 342 26.90 -10.00 -0.42
N GLU A 343 27.95 -10.26 0.32
CA GLU A 343 29.33 -9.97 -0.13
C GLU A 343 29.65 -10.71 -1.43
N ASP A 344 29.18 -11.95 -1.60
CA ASP A 344 29.39 -12.73 -2.83
C ASP A 344 28.80 -12.05 -4.07
N ILE A 345 27.73 -11.28 -3.91
CA ILE A 345 27.12 -10.50 -5.00
C ILE A 345 27.91 -9.20 -5.23
N LEU A 346 28.31 -8.51 -4.15
CA LEU A 346 28.89 -7.18 -4.23
C LEU A 346 30.40 -7.18 -4.49
N ALA A 347 31.18 -8.10 -3.91
CA ALA A 347 32.63 -8.11 -4.04
C ALA A 347 33.13 -8.16 -5.50
N PRO A 348 32.50 -8.94 -6.41
CA PRO A 348 32.89 -8.90 -7.81
C PRO A 348 32.56 -7.58 -8.51
N LEU A 349 31.68 -6.75 -7.93
CA LEU A 349 31.18 -5.50 -8.51
C LEU A 349 31.86 -4.26 -7.93
N GLY A 350 32.93 -4.40 -7.12
CA GLY A 350 33.59 -3.28 -6.47
C GLY A 350 34.06 -2.20 -7.46
N ARG A 351 34.65 -2.60 -8.59
CA ARG A 351 35.08 -1.67 -9.65
C ARG A 351 33.91 -0.95 -10.35
N GLU A 352 32.82 -1.65 -10.56
CA GLU A 352 31.60 -1.09 -11.14
C GLU A 352 30.93 -0.11 -10.19
N GLN A 353 30.95 -0.41 -8.88
CA GLN A 353 30.48 0.50 -7.84
C GLN A 353 31.34 1.77 -7.76
N GLU A 354 32.68 1.64 -7.76
CA GLU A 354 33.60 2.78 -7.80
C GLU A 354 33.33 3.69 -9.02
N ARG A 355 33.09 3.12 -10.20
CA ARG A 355 32.74 3.88 -11.40
C ARG A 355 31.42 4.64 -11.27
N VAL A 356 30.40 4.07 -10.60
CA VAL A 356 29.16 4.77 -10.34
C VAL A 356 29.40 5.93 -9.38
N ASP A 357 30.20 5.73 -8.32
CA ASP A 357 30.57 6.76 -7.37
C ASP A 357 31.35 7.91 -8.04
N GLU A 358 32.34 7.59 -8.85
CA GLU A 358 33.13 8.57 -9.63
C GLU A 358 32.24 9.35 -10.62
N ALA A 359 31.32 8.67 -11.31
CA ALA A 359 30.40 9.32 -12.25
C ALA A 359 29.39 10.25 -11.55
N LEU A 360 28.89 9.85 -10.38
CA LEU A 360 28.02 10.69 -9.55
C LEU A 360 28.78 11.91 -9.01
N GLN A 361 30.05 11.73 -8.58
CA GLN A 361 30.91 12.83 -8.15
C GLN A 361 31.18 13.81 -9.28
N ALA A 362 31.59 13.32 -10.46
CA ALA A 362 31.88 14.16 -11.60
C ALA A 362 30.63 14.95 -12.07
N LEU A 363 29.47 14.30 -12.06
CA LEU A 363 28.19 14.97 -12.36
C LEU A 363 27.86 16.04 -11.31
N ARG A 364 28.04 15.73 -10.03
CA ARG A 364 27.82 16.67 -8.94
C ARG A 364 28.72 17.91 -9.06
N ASP A 365 30.00 17.71 -9.33
CA ASP A 365 30.99 18.80 -9.44
C ASP A 365 30.63 19.70 -10.64
N LEU A 366 30.29 19.12 -11.81
CA LEU A 366 29.84 19.87 -12.97
C LEU A 366 28.57 20.67 -12.71
N LEU A 367 27.64 20.15 -11.93
CA LEU A 367 26.37 20.81 -11.57
C LEU A 367 26.56 21.90 -10.47
N SER A 368 27.56 21.73 -9.60
CA SER A 368 27.84 22.68 -8.49
C SER A 368 28.44 23.99 -8.95
N ASP A 369 29.11 23.99 -10.10
CA ASP A 369 29.70 25.20 -10.71
C ASP A 369 28.66 26.10 -11.40
N ALA A 370 27.41 25.71 -11.41
CA ALA A 370 26.35 26.40 -12.15
C ALA A 370 25.39 27.18 -11.24
N ASP A 371 25.09 28.43 -11.62
CA ASP A 371 24.40 29.47 -10.84
C ASP A 371 22.86 29.36 -10.80
N THR A 372 22.25 28.17 -10.98
CA THR A 372 20.80 28.06 -10.98
C THR A 372 20.30 27.11 -9.87
N PRO A 373 19.16 27.44 -9.21
CA PRO A 373 18.56 26.59 -8.19
C PRO A 373 18.28 25.17 -8.69
N ALA A 374 17.88 25.01 -9.95
CA ALA A 374 17.61 23.71 -10.55
C ALA A 374 18.88 22.83 -10.64
N LEU A 375 20.03 23.40 -11.04
CA LEU A 375 21.28 22.70 -11.12
C LEU A 375 21.85 22.38 -9.73
N ALA A 376 21.73 23.32 -8.77
CA ALA A 376 22.08 23.06 -7.37
C ALA A 376 21.25 21.91 -6.75
N GLN A 377 19.96 21.80 -7.11
CA GLN A 377 19.11 20.68 -6.70
C GLN A 377 19.61 19.34 -7.29
N LEU A 378 19.99 19.31 -8.56
CA LEU A 378 20.53 18.12 -9.22
C LEU A 378 21.89 17.71 -8.63
N ALA A 379 22.77 18.68 -8.28
CA ALA A 379 24.02 18.43 -7.57
C ALA A 379 23.78 17.77 -6.20
N ARG A 380 22.79 18.25 -5.45
CA ARG A 380 22.39 17.66 -4.17
C ARG A 380 21.89 16.23 -4.34
N ARG A 381 21.00 15.97 -5.33
CA ARG A 381 20.51 14.59 -5.65
C ARG A 381 21.68 13.64 -6.00
N ALA A 382 22.65 14.10 -6.77
CA ALA A 382 23.83 13.30 -7.08
C ALA A 382 24.61 12.93 -5.81
N GLY A 383 24.79 13.89 -4.89
CA GLY A 383 25.43 13.67 -3.61
C GLY A 383 24.66 12.71 -2.70
N GLU A 384 23.34 12.84 -2.61
CA GLU A 384 22.46 11.96 -1.83
C GLU A 384 22.50 10.52 -2.35
N LEU A 385 22.35 10.31 -3.66
CA LEU A 385 22.44 8.98 -4.29
C LEU A 385 23.80 8.31 -4.01
N ARG A 386 24.87 9.09 -4.01
CA ARG A 386 26.21 8.60 -3.72
C ARG A 386 26.32 8.09 -2.28
N VAL A 387 25.82 8.88 -1.31
CA VAL A 387 25.83 8.52 0.11
C VAL A 387 24.95 7.30 0.36
N GLU A 388 23.75 7.26 -0.20
CA GLU A 388 22.80 6.14 -0.06
C GLU A 388 23.37 4.86 -0.68
N LEU A 389 23.95 4.93 -1.88
CA LEU A 389 24.59 3.77 -2.52
C LEU A 389 25.72 3.20 -1.65
N ALA A 390 26.59 4.06 -1.15
CA ALA A 390 27.66 3.65 -0.24
C ALA A 390 27.13 3.02 1.05
N ALA A 391 26.07 3.57 1.63
CA ALA A 391 25.46 3.05 2.85
C ALA A 391 24.81 1.66 2.64
N VAL A 392 24.08 1.48 1.53
CA VAL A 392 23.42 0.21 1.23
C VAL A 392 24.41 -0.89 0.89
N THR A 393 25.46 -0.57 0.13
CA THR A 393 26.47 -1.56 -0.28
C THR A 393 27.47 -1.90 0.84
N ALA A 394 27.70 -1.00 1.78
CA ALA A 394 28.55 -1.26 2.95
C ALA A 394 27.94 -2.25 3.95
N MET A 395 26.63 -2.41 3.99
CA MET A 395 25.90 -3.35 4.87
C MET A 395 26.31 -3.35 6.35
N LYS A 396 26.60 -2.18 6.92
CA LYS A 396 27.25 -2.06 8.25
C LYS A 396 26.29 -2.03 9.44
N GLU A 397 25.02 -1.71 9.25
CA GLU A 397 24.07 -1.55 10.35
C GLU A 397 23.35 -2.87 10.68
N PRO A 398 23.61 -3.49 11.87
CA PRO A 398 23.01 -4.78 12.23
C PRO A 398 21.48 -4.73 12.40
N SER A 399 20.91 -3.55 12.67
CA SER A 399 19.46 -3.32 12.80
C SER A 399 18.74 -3.27 11.45
N ARG A 400 19.47 -3.40 10.33
CA ARG A 400 18.91 -3.37 8.98
C ARG A 400 19.12 -4.68 8.25
N VAL A 401 18.17 -4.98 7.38
CA VAL A 401 18.30 -6.03 6.39
C VAL A 401 18.60 -5.41 5.02
N TYR A 402 19.61 -5.94 4.36
CA TYR A 402 20.07 -5.51 3.04
C TYR A 402 19.63 -6.51 2.00
N PHE A 403 18.93 -6.05 0.98
CA PHE A 403 18.43 -6.91 -0.08
C PHE A 403 18.33 -6.16 -1.40
N ALA A 404 18.23 -6.93 -2.48
CA ALA A 404 17.94 -6.40 -3.79
C ALA A 404 16.70 -7.05 -4.37
N GLU A 405 15.97 -6.28 -5.18
CA GLU A 405 14.79 -6.75 -5.89
C GLU A 405 14.77 -6.24 -7.34
N THR A 406 14.16 -7.04 -8.22
CA THR A 406 13.92 -6.65 -9.61
C THR A 406 12.42 -6.36 -9.81
N ARG A 407 12.09 -5.21 -10.41
CA ARG A 407 10.72 -4.83 -10.79
C ARG A 407 10.71 -4.32 -12.24
N GLY A 408 10.13 -5.08 -13.16
CA GLY A 408 10.21 -4.78 -14.58
C GLY A 408 11.66 -4.74 -15.05
N ARG A 409 12.13 -3.60 -15.56
CA ARG A 409 13.53 -3.37 -15.93
C ARG A 409 14.40 -2.79 -14.82
N GLY A 410 13.80 -2.41 -13.69
CA GLY A 410 14.51 -1.77 -12.60
C GLY A 410 15.11 -2.76 -11.62
N VAL A 411 16.27 -2.42 -11.10
CA VAL A 411 16.93 -3.09 -9.98
C VAL A 411 16.99 -2.12 -8.83
N PHE A 412 16.57 -2.58 -7.65
CA PHE A 412 16.46 -1.79 -6.43
C PHE A 412 17.33 -2.42 -5.35
N LEU A 413 18.23 -1.64 -4.79
CA LEU A 413 18.97 -1.97 -3.58
C LEU A 413 18.28 -1.33 -2.41
N ARG A 414 18.05 -2.10 -1.35
CA ARG A 414 17.35 -1.63 -0.16
C ARG A 414 18.11 -1.96 1.12
N ALA A 415 18.03 -1.05 2.09
CA ALA A 415 18.38 -1.28 3.47
C ALA A 415 17.16 -0.93 4.32
N ALA A 416 16.42 -1.96 4.77
CA ALA A 416 15.20 -1.78 5.54
C ALA A 416 15.45 -2.05 7.03
N PRO A 417 14.82 -1.32 7.98
CA PRO A 417 14.87 -1.69 9.38
C PRO A 417 14.25 -3.08 9.59
N ILE A 418 14.86 -3.88 10.47
CA ILE A 418 14.30 -5.18 10.87
C ILE A 418 13.06 -4.98 11.75
N ASP A 419 13.10 -3.95 12.60
CA ASP A 419 12.02 -3.56 13.49
C ASP A 419 11.83 -2.04 13.43
N VAL A 420 10.60 -1.59 13.29
CA VAL A 420 10.22 -0.17 13.20
C VAL A 420 9.76 0.40 14.55
N ALA A 421 9.69 -0.41 15.60
CA ALA A 421 9.14 -0.04 16.90
C ALA A 421 9.86 1.18 17.49
N ASN A 422 11.19 1.16 17.55
CA ASN A 422 11.97 2.27 18.07
C ASN A 422 11.83 3.54 17.23
N ASP A 423 11.80 3.40 15.90
CA ASP A 423 11.58 4.52 14.99
C ASP A 423 10.21 5.17 15.24
N LEU A 424 9.16 4.38 15.43
CA LEU A 424 7.82 4.88 15.73
C LEU A 424 7.75 5.54 17.11
N GLN A 425 8.41 4.97 18.12
CA GLN A 425 8.48 5.58 19.45
C GLN A 425 9.15 6.95 19.41
N ASP A 426 10.28 7.07 18.74
CA ASP A 426 11.06 8.31 18.69
C ASP A 426 10.42 9.37 17.79
N ARG A 427 9.86 8.98 16.68
CA ARG A 427 9.39 9.90 15.64
C ARG A 427 7.89 10.25 15.76
N LEU A 428 7.06 9.31 16.22
CA LEU A 428 5.62 9.47 16.34
C LEU A 428 5.18 9.68 17.79
N TYR A 429 5.41 8.69 18.68
CA TYR A 429 4.76 8.69 20.01
C TYR A 429 5.30 9.76 20.95
N ARG A 430 6.57 10.16 20.83
CA ARG A 430 7.12 11.28 21.61
C ARG A 430 6.62 12.66 21.19
N ARG A 431 5.93 12.75 20.04
CA ARG A 431 5.50 14.01 19.44
C ARG A 431 3.98 14.16 19.34
N THR A 432 3.24 13.08 19.51
CA THR A 432 1.80 13.05 19.32
C THR A 432 1.13 12.50 20.57
N ASP A 433 0.34 13.34 21.24
CA ASP A 433 -0.29 13.00 22.51
C ASP A 433 -1.40 11.97 22.36
N THR A 434 -2.05 11.92 21.20
CA THR A 434 -3.20 11.04 20.96
C THR A 434 -3.08 10.35 19.62
N VAL A 435 -3.07 9.02 19.65
CA VAL A 435 -3.07 8.21 18.42
C VAL A 435 -4.19 7.18 18.51
N VAL A 436 -5.02 7.15 17.47
CA VAL A 436 -6.09 6.17 17.29
C VAL A 436 -5.71 5.23 16.16
N PHE A 437 -5.58 3.95 16.47
CA PHE A 437 -5.37 2.89 15.48
C PHE A 437 -6.68 2.15 15.26
N THR A 438 -7.16 2.15 14.03
CA THR A 438 -8.38 1.42 13.69
C THR A 438 -8.22 0.58 12.44
N SER A 439 -8.78 -0.62 12.46
CA SER A 439 -8.86 -1.53 11.32
C SER A 439 -9.90 -2.62 11.58
N ALA A 440 -10.27 -3.36 10.53
CA ALA A 440 -11.08 -4.57 10.69
C ALA A 440 -10.26 -5.76 11.24
N THR A 441 -8.93 -5.68 11.18
CA THR A 441 -8.01 -6.80 11.46
C THR A 441 -6.77 -6.32 12.20
N LEU A 442 -6.81 -6.28 13.53
CA LEU A 442 -5.68 -5.94 14.41
C LEU A 442 -5.41 -7.05 15.44
N ALA A 443 -6.47 -7.71 15.92
CA ALA A 443 -6.37 -8.74 16.93
C ALA A 443 -6.19 -10.13 16.31
N ALA A 444 -5.07 -10.78 16.61
CA ALA A 444 -4.85 -12.18 16.32
C ALA A 444 -5.29 -13.04 17.51
N GLN A 445 -6.12 -14.05 17.28
CA GLN A 445 -6.70 -14.87 18.35
C GLN A 445 -7.40 -14.04 19.46
N GLY A 446 -7.96 -12.89 19.10
CA GLY A 446 -8.64 -11.97 20.03
C GLY A 446 -7.72 -11.08 20.86
N ARG A 447 -6.41 -11.05 20.62
CA ARG A 447 -5.39 -10.30 21.38
C ARG A 447 -4.67 -9.32 20.46
N PHE A 448 -4.27 -8.17 21.01
CA PHE A 448 -3.57 -7.12 20.28
C PHE A 448 -2.04 -7.17 20.43
N ASP A 449 -1.48 -8.14 21.16
CA ASP A 449 -0.04 -8.22 21.44
C ASP A 449 0.84 -8.20 20.18
N PHE A 450 0.39 -8.90 19.12
CA PHE A 450 1.09 -8.90 17.85
C PHE A 450 1.12 -7.50 17.25
N PHE A 451 -0.02 -6.82 17.12
CA PHE A 451 -0.11 -5.46 16.58
C PHE A 451 0.70 -4.47 17.41
N ARG A 452 0.52 -4.48 18.76
CA ARG A 452 1.26 -3.58 19.66
C ARG A 452 2.76 -3.70 19.48
N ARG A 453 3.27 -4.93 19.43
CA ARG A 453 4.69 -5.18 19.22
C ARG A 453 5.15 -4.63 17.88
N THR A 454 4.41 -4.92 16.83
CA THR A 454 4.74 -4.54 15.45
C THR A 454 4.83 -3.02 15.26
N VAL A 455 3.97 -2.26 15.96
CA VAL A 455 3.98 -0.79 15.89
C VAL A 455 4.68 -0.13 17.10
N GLY A 456 5.34 -0.90 17.97
CA GLY A 456 6.14 -0.36 19.07
C GLY A 456 5.34 0.24 20.22
N LEU A 457 4.09 -0.16 20.42
CA LEU A 457 3.29 0.24 21.58
C LEU A 457 3.71 -0.57 22.83
N ALA A 458 4.75 -0.09 23.49
CA ALA A 458 5.31 -0.71 24.67
C ALA A 458 4.33 -0.66 25.89
N PRO A 459 4.54 -1.50 26.93
CA PRO A 459 3.64 -1.57 28.07
C PRO A 459 3.48 -0.26 28.88
N GLU A 460 4.47 0.63 28.79
CA GLU A 460 4.45 1.94 29.47
C GLU A 460 3.51 2.97 28.84
N PHE A 461 3.06 2.72 27.61
CA PHE A 461 2.07 3.59 26.98
C PHE A 461 0.66 3.29 27.52
N ASP A 462 -0.08 4.35 27.86
CA ASP A 462 -1.51 4.24 28.21
C ASP A 462 -2.34 3.95 26.96
N VAL A 463 -2.57 2.65 26.72
CA VAL A 463 -3.26 2.15 25.53
C VAL A 463 -4.57 1.49 25.90
N THR A 464 -5.67 2.06 25.45
CA THR A 464 -6.98 1.40 25.51
C THR A 464 -7.14 0.46 24.32
N GLU A 465 -7.52 -0.79 24.58
CA GLU A 465 -7.77 -1.81 23.56
C GLU A 465 -9.26 -2.16 23.52
N THR A 466 -9.85 -2.15 22.32
CA THR A 466 -11.31 -2.39 22.19
C THR A 466 -11.61 -3.17 20.92
N ARG A 467 -12.57 -4.10 20.99
CA ARG A 467 -13.07 -4.85 19.84
C ARG A 467 -14.57 -4.64 19.67
N PHE A 468 -14.98 -4.39 18.42
CA PHE A 468 -16.37 -4.25 18.01
C PHE A 468 -16.63 -5.30 16.93
N GLU A 469 -17.54 -6.24 17.19
CA GLU A 469 -17.75 -7.39 16.30
C GLU A 469 -18.46 -7.01 15.00
N GLY A 470 -19.24 -5.94 15.04
CA GLY A 470 -20.04 -5.47 13.91
C GLY A 470 -21.43 -6.11 13.85
N PRO A 471 -22.25 -5.73 12.84
CA PRO A 471 -23.67 -6.06 12.80
C PRO A 471 -23.99 -7.43 12.16
N PHE A 472 -23.00 -8.27 11.85
CA PHE A 472 -23.17 -9.46 11.03
C PHE A 472 -23.36 -10.73 11.86
N ASP A 473 -24.34 -11.56 11.47
CA ASP A 473 -24.58 -12.88 12.03
C ASP A 473 -23.80 -13.94 11.21
N TYR A 474 -22.47 -13.96 11.40
CA TYR A 474 -21.58 -14.85 10.68
C TYR A 474 -21.98 -16.34 10.72
N PRO A 475 -22.50 -16.92 11.84
CA PRO A 475 -22.99 -18.29 11.86
C PRO A 475 -24.03 -18.63 10.78
N ARG A 476 -24.83 -17.64 10.39
CA ARG A 476 -25.89 -17.77 9.37
C ARG A 476 -25.48 -17.21 8.01
N GLN A 477 -24.56 -16.27 7.99
CA GLN A 477 -24.16 -15.56 6.75
C GLN A 477 -22.98 -16.18 6.04
N ALA A 478 -22.12 -16.91 6.76
CA ALA A 478 -20.91 -17.48 6.18
C ALA A 478 -20.63 -18.88 6.71
N ALA A 479 -20.01 -19.73 5.87
CA ALA A 479 -19.40 -20.97 6.32
C ALA A 479 -17.99 -21.11 5.73
N ILE A 480 -17.07 -21.65 6.52
CA ILE A 480 -15.74 -22.03 6.07
C ILE A 480 -15.80 -23.43 5.50
N VAL A 481 -15.31 -23.62 4.29
CA VAL A 481 -15.16 -24.94 3.66
C VAL A 481 -13.68 -25.30 3.67
N ALA A 482 -13.32 -26.33 4.43
CA ALA A 482 -11.97 -26.88 4.51
C ALA A 482 -12.01 -28.36 4.14
N PRO A 483 -12.05 -28.72 2.84
CA PRO A 483 -12.33 -30.07 2.38
C PRO A 483 -11.25 -31.05 2.82
N ASP A 484 -11.68 -32.26 3.22
CA ASP A 484 -10.76 -33.37 3.46
C ASP A 484 -10.17 -33.88 2.16
N GLY A 485 -9.03 -34.57 2.25
CA GLY A 485 -8.40 -35.21 1.09
C GLY A 485 -7.62 -34.30 0.16
N LEU A 486 -7.44 -33.00 0.49
CA LEU A 486 -6.53 -32.16 -0.26
C LEU A 486 -5.07 -32.57 -0.01
N PRO A 487 -4.21 -32.58 -1.06
CA PRO A 487 -2.79 -32.81 -0.90
C PRO A 487 -2.10 -31.59 -0.18
N GLU A 488 -0.85 -31.80 0.22
CA GLU A 488 -0.05 -30.66 0.75
C GLU A 488 0.13 -29.58 -0.32
N PRO A 489 0.22 -28.28 0.05
CA PRO A 489 0.29 -27.18 -0.91
C PRO A 489 1.45 -27.25 -1.93
N ASN A 490 2.54 -27.96 -1.59
CA ASN A 490 3.70 -28.12 -2.47
C ASN A 490 3.66 -29.43 -3.29
N ASP A 491 2.63 -30.22 -3.13
CA ASP A 491 2.44 -31.45 -3.91
C ASP A 491 2.13 -31.11 -5.38
N PRO A 492 2.72 -31.80 -6.36
CA PRO A 492 2.45 -31.56 -7.78
C PRO A 492 0.96 -31.71 -8.17
N SER A 493 0.20 -32.57 -7.48
CA SER A 493 -1.24 -32.78 -7.71
C SER A 493 -2.14 -31.70 -7.10
N PHE A 494 -1.57 -30.75 -6.32
CA PHE A 494 -2.35 -29.76 -5.60
C PHE A 494 -3.23 -28.90 -6.52
N VAL A 495 -2.67 -28.40 -7.63
CA VAL A 495 -3.38 -27.50 -8.55
C VAL A 495 -4.58 -28.22 -9.19
N GLU A 496 -4.41 -29.46 -9.59
CA GLU A 496 -5.45 -30.26 -10.21
C GLU A 496 -6.60 -30.51 -9.22
N ARG A 497 -6.27 -30.98 -8.00
CA ARG A 497 -7.28 -31.24 -6.97
C ARG A 497 -7.96 -29.94 -6.49
N ALA A 498 -7.22 -28.85 -6.35
CA ALA A 498 -7.78 -27.55 -6.02
C ALA A 498 -8.76 -27.05 -7.10
N ALA A 499 -8.43 -27.26 -8.38
CA ALA A 499 -9.30 -26.89 -9.49
C ALA A 499 -10.62 -27.72 -9.49
N GLU A 500 -10.58 -29.01 -9.13
CA GLU A 500 -11.80 -29.81 -8.95
C GLU A 500 -12.70 -29.21 -7.87
N VAL A 501 -12.16 -28.87 -6.71
CA VAL A 501 -12.92 -28.23 -5.62
C VAL A 501 -13.47 -26.87 -6.05
N VAL A 502 -12.73 -26.07 -6.81
CA VAL A 502 -13.23 -24.81 -7.37
C VAL A 502 -14.42 -25.05 -8.28
N ARG A 503 -14.38 -26.06 -9.17
CA ARG A 503 -15.51 -26.41 -10.06
C ARG A 503 -16.75 -26.82 -9.27
N GLU A 504 -16.57 -27.70 -8.29
CA GLU A 504 -17.67 -28.19 -7.46
C GLU A 504 -18.33 -27.02 -6.68
N LEU A 505 -17.54 -26.17 -6.02
CA LEU A 505 -18.06 -25.06 -5.25
C LEU A 505 -18.67 -23.94 -6.11
N THR A 506 -18.10 -23.66 -7.29
CA THR A 506 -18.71 -22.69 -8.23
C THR A 506 -20.03 -23.22 -8.79
N ALA A 507 -20.19 -24.53 -8.97
CA ALA A 507 -21.47 -25.13 -9.31
C ALA A 507 -22.53 -24.95 -8.20
N VAL A 508 -22.14 -25.10 -6.92
CA VAL A 508 -23.01 -24.87 -5.75
C VAL A 508 -23.48 -23.42 -5.69
N THR A 509 -22.59 -22.45 -5.91
CA THR A 509 -22.87 -21.00 -5.77
C THR A 509 -23.36 -20.32 -7.05
N GLY A 510 -23.33 -21.01 -8.18
CA GLY A 510 -23.72 -20.47 -9.49
C GLY A 510 -22.67 -19.49 -10.06
N GLY A 511 -21.39 -19.80 -9.94
CA GLY A 511 -20.29 -18.87 -10.21
C GLY A 511 -20.11 -17.88 -9.07
N ARG A 512 -19.98 -16.55 -9.37
CA ARG A 512 -19.91 -15.44 -8.39
C ARG A 512 -18.79 -15.63 -7.38
N ALA A 513 -17.59 -15.98 -7.87
CA ALA A 513 -16.47 -16.44 -7.06
C ALA A 513 -15.22 -15.57 -7.23
N PHE A 514 -14.56 -15.23 -6.13
CA PHE A 514 -13.16 -14.83 -6.10
C PHE A 514 -12.29 -16.02 -5.78
N VAL A 515 -11.30 -16.31 -6.62
CA VAL A 515 -10.23 -17.29 -6.37
C VAL A 515 -8.96 -16.49 -6.05
N LEU A 516 -8.70 -16.32 -4.76
CA LEU A 516 -7.61 -15.53 -4.22
C LEU A 516 -6.38 -16.41 -3.99
N CYS A 517 -5.36 -16.22 -4.80
CA CYS A 517 -4.13 -16.98 -4.76
C CYS A 517 -3.02 -16.26 -4.01
N THR A 518 -2.20 -17.01 -3.30
CA THR A 518 -1.04 -16.51 -2.57
C THR A 518 0.17 -16.21 -3.48
N SER A 519 0.12 -16.62 -4.74
CA SER A 519 1.16 -16.33 -5.72
C SER A 519 0.60 -16.20 -7.14
N THR A 520 1.24 -15.36 -7.96
CA THR A 520 0.93 -15.21 -9.40
C THR A 520 1.04 -16.54 -10.14
N ARG A 521 2.04 -17.36 -9.79
CA ARG A 521 2.22 -18.71 -10.38
C ARG A 521 0.99 -19.59 -10.15
N ASN A 522 0.49 -19.66 -8.91
CA ASN A 522 -0.70 -20.45 -8.58
C ASN A 522 -1.95 -19.86 -9.24
N MET A 523 -2.09 -18.54 -9.26
CA MET A 523 -3.20 -17.87 -9.93
C MET A 523 -3.29 -18.29 -11.40
N HIS A 524 -2.20 -18.19 -12.15
CA HIS A 524 -2.18 -18.64 -13.54
C HIS A 524 -2.38 -20.14 -13.72
N ALA A 525 -1.87 -20.95 -12.79
CA ALA A 525 -2.05 -22.41 -12.84
C ALA A 525 -3.51 -22.81 -12.62
N LEU A 526 -4.17 -22.27 -11.59
CA LEU A 526 -5.59 -22.52 -11.31
C LEU A 526 -6.49 -21.93 -12.40
N HIS A 527 -6.21 -20.73 -12.88
CA HIS A 527 -6.93 -20.12 -14.00
C HIS A 527 -6.89 -21.05 -15.24
N ARG A 528 -5.71 -21.58 -15.62
CA ARG A 528 -5.59 -22.52 -16.74
C ARG A 528 -6.38 -23.82 -16.50
N ALA A 529 -6.32 -24.33 -15.28
CA ALA A 529 -7.01 -25.56 -14.91
C ALA A 529 -8.56 -25.42 -14.89
N CYS A 530 -9.07 -24.20 -14.69
CA CYS A 530 -10.50 -23.91 -14.58
C CYS A 530 -11.09 -23.23 -15.84
N ARG A 531 -10.43 -23.28 -16.99
CA ARG A 531 -10.90 -22.63 -18.23
C ARG A 531 -12.21 -23.19 -18.79
N ASP A 532 -12.60 -24.35 -18.36
CA ASP A 532 -13.79 -25.10 -18.77
C ASP A 532 -15.06 -24.74 -17.95
N LEU A 533 -14.95 -23.85 -16.98
CA LEU A 533 -16.10 -23.41 -16.18
C LEU A 533 -17.15 -22.70 -17.06
N PRO A 534 -18.46 -22.96 -16.82
CA PRO A 534 -19.55 -22.38 -17.62
C PRO A 534 -19.89 -20.94 -17.23
N TYR A 535 -18.93 -20.18 -16.69
CA TYR A 535 -19.08 -18.80 -16.24
C TYR A 535 -18.07 -17.89 -16.94
N GLN A 536 -18.28 -16.59 -16.87
CA GLN A 536 -17.27 -15.64 -17.30
C GLN A 536 -16.02 -15.79 -16.42
N ILE A 537 -14.87 -16.01 -17.07
CA ILE A 537 -13.59 -16.15 -16.37
C ILE A 537 -12.80 -14.86 -16.53
N LEU A 538 -12.42 -14.29 -15.39
CA LEU A 538 -11.66 -13.05 -15.30
C LEU A 538 -10.30 -13.31 -14.64
N LEU A 539 -9.25 -12.69 -15.18
CA LEU A 539 -7.89 -12.83 -14.66
C LEU A 539 -7.30 -11.46 -14.34
N GLN A 540 -6.75 -11.34 -13.14
CA GLN A 540 -6.00 -10.14 -12.75
C GLN A 540 -4.83 -9.91 -13.72
N GLY A 541 -4.68 -8.66 -14.17
CA GLY A 541 -3.62 -8.24 -15.10
C GLY A 541 -4.06 -8.19 -16.57
N GLU A 542 -5.17 -8.82 -16.96
CA GLU A 542 -5.69 -8.70 -18.33
C GLU A 542 -6.40 -7.36 -18.59
N ARG A 543 -6.95 -6.75 -17.54
CA ARG A 543 -7.65 -5.47 -17.61
C ARG A 543 -7.38 -4.65 -16.34
N PRO A 544 -7.62 -3.32 -16.35
CA PRO A 544 -7.58 -2.49 -15.15
C PRO A 544 -8.52 -3.03 -14.06
N LYS A 545 -8.13 -2.91 -12.79
CA LYS A 545 -8.86 -3.44 -11.62
C LYS A 545 -10.32 -3.01 -11.58
N GLY A 546 -10.59 -1.72 -11.84
CA GLY A 546 -11.96 -1.18 -11.88
C GLY A 546 -12.82 -1.89 -12.92
N ARG A 547 -12.29 -2.07 -14.15
CA ARG A 547 -13.02 -2.75 -15.24
C ARG A 547 -13.27 -4.24 -14.96
N LEU A 548 -12.33 -4.93 -14.31
CA LEU A 548 -12.55 -6.32 -13.88
C LEU A 548 -13.69 -6.41 -12.88
N LEU A 549 -13.79 -5.47 -11.94
CA LEU A 549 -14.87 -5.44 -10.95
C LEU A 549 -16.21 -5.04 -11.54
N GLU A 550 -16.26 -4.17 -12.54
CA GLU A 550 -17.48 -3.88 -13.29
C GLU A 550 -18.01 -5.14 -13.99
N LEU A 551 -17.15 -5.80 -14.78
CA LEU A 551 -17.49 -7.04 -15.47
C LEU A 551 -17.94 -8.13 -14.49
N PHE A 552 -17.29 -8.25 -13.33
CA PHE A 552 -17.64 -9.21 -12.31
C PHE A 552 -19.05 -8.99 -11.73
N ARG A 553 -19.52 -7.73 -11.68
CA ARG A 553 -20.87 -7.39 -11.19
C ARG A 553 -21.96 -7.58 -12.25
N GLU A 554 -21.62 -7.48 -13.55
CA GLU A 554 -22.57 -7.56 -14.66
C GLU A 554 -23.18 -8.96 -14.80
N GLU A 555 -22.36 -10.02 -14.61
CA GLU A 555 -22.82 -11.40 -14.76
C GLU A 555 -22.07 -12.38 -13.83
N PRO A 556 -22.61 -13.60 -13.58
CA PRO A 556 -21.93 -14.60 -12.78
C PRO A 556 -20.54 -14.91 -13.34
N SER A 557 -19.52 -14.60 -12.56
CA SER A 557 -18.14 -14.65 -13.00
C SER A 557 -17.26 -15.36 -11.96
N VAL A 558 -16.09 -15.85 -12.40
CA VAL A 558 -15.02 -16.37 -11.55
C VAL A 558 -13.77 -15.53 -11.80
N LEU A 559 -13.37 -14.73 -10.80
CA LEU A 559 -12.19 -13.87 -10.88
C LEU A 559 -11.00 -14.53 -10.16
N PHE A 560 -9.95 -14.76 -10.92
CA PHE A 560 -8.66 -15.24 -10.39
C PHE A 560 -7.75 -14.03 -10.09
N ALA A 561 -7.32 -13.91 -8.83
CA ALA A 561 -6.54 -12.76 -8.38
C ALA A 561 -5.54 -13.12 -7.26
N THR A 562 -4.61 -12.22 -6.99
CA THR A 562 -3.65 -12.32 -5.88
C THR A 562 -3.97 -11.30 -4.77
N ALA A 563 -3.06 -11.16 -3.80
CA ALA A 563 -3.22 -10.33 -2.60
C ALA A 563 -3.71 -8.89 -2.85
N SER A 564 -3.41 -8.28 -4.01
CA SER A 564 -3.90 -6.94 -4.35
C SER A 564 -5.43 -6.83 -4.45
N PHE A 565 -6.14 -7.96 -4.53
CA PHE A 565 -7.60 -8.02 -4.46
C PHE A 565 -8.12 -8.40 -3.06
N TRP A 566 -7.24 -8.75 -2.13
CA TRP A 566 -7.62 -8.97 -0.73
C TRP A 566 -7.93 -7.65 -0.02
N GLU A 567 -7.42 -6.53 -0.55
CA GLU A 567 -7.61 -5.19 0.00
C GLU A 567 -8.32 -4.26 -0.98
N GLY A 568 -9.11 -3.33 -0.45
CA GLY A 568 -9.71 -2.24 -1.23
C GLY A 568 -10.71 -2.65 -2.31
N VAL A 569 -11.27 -3.88 -2.25
CA VAL A 569 -12.33 -4.34 -3.15
C VAL A 569 -13.63 -4.43 -2.37
N ASP A 570 -14.67 -3.79 -2.88
CA ASP A 570 -16.02 -3.82 -2.33
C ASP A 570 -17.01 -4.32 -3.40
N VAL A 571 -17.55 -5.52 -3.15
CA VAL A 571 -18.57 -6.15 -3.99
C VAL A 571 -19.72 -6.58 -3.08
N PRO A 572 -20.66 -5.67 -2.79
CA PRO A 572 -21.81 -5.98 -1.96
C PRO A 572 -22.86 -6.80 -2.71
N GLY A 573 -23.68 -7.51 -1.95
CA GLY A 573 -24.83 -8.23 -2.46
C GLY A 573 -24.49 -9.58 -3.08
N GLU A 574 -25.46 -10.11 -3.82
CA GLU A 574 -25.40 -11.45 -4.41
C GLU A 574 -24.29 -11.64 -5.46
N ALA A 575 -23.60 -10.58 -5.86
CA ALA A 575 -22.55 -10.67 -6.88
C ALA A 575 -21.35 -11.51 -6.43
N LEU A 576 -21.08 -11.62 -5.12
CA LEU A 576 -20.03 -12.44 -4.56
C LEU A 576 -20.60 -13.40 -3.51
N SER A 577 -20.59 -14.70 -3.82
CA SER A 577 -21.12 -15.77 -2.96
C SER A 577 -20.07 -16.81 -2.57
N LEU A 578 -18.89 -16.76 -3.18
CA LEU A 578 -17.80 -17.69 -2.90
C LEU A 578 -16.45 -16.96 -2.90
N VAL A 579 -15.70 -17.16 -1.84
CA VAL A 579 -14.28 -16.76 -1.79
C VAL A 579 -13.46 -18.04 -1.63
N VAL A 580 -12.58 -18.31 -2.57
CA VAL A 580 -11.62 -19.42 -2.49
C VAL A 580 -10.24 -18.90 -2.20
N ILE A 581 -9.58 -19.42 -1.19
CA ILE A 581 -8.21 -19.10 -0.82
C ILE A 581 -7.37 -20.35 -1.03
N ASP A 582 -6.39 -20.27 -1.94
CA ASP A 582 -5.62 -21.44 -2.36
C ASP A 582 -4.74 -22.02 -1.25
N ARG A 583 -4.12 -21.17 -0.44
CA ARG A 583 -3.19 -21.55 0.63
C ARG A 583 -3.28 -20.59 1.80
N LEU A 584 -2.84 -21.03 2.98
CA LEU A 584 -2.62 -20.12 4.10
C LEU A 584 -1.57 -19.04 3.71
N PRO A 585 -1.87 -17.75 3.89
CA PRO A 585 -1.08 -16.66 3.36
C PRO A 585 0.18 -16.36 4.20
N PHE A 586 1.00 -17.40 4.41
CA PHE A 586 2.31 -17.22 5.01
C PHE A 586 3.22 -16.43 4.07
N ALA A 587 3.97 -15.51 4.64
CA ALA A 587 5.03 -14.83 3.89
C ALA A 587 6.05 -15.85 3.33
N PRO A 588 6.59 -15.61 2.11
CA PRO A 588 7.57 -16.51 1.53
C PRO A 588 8.79 -16.69 2.44
N PRO A 589 9.26 -17.92 2.69
CA PRO A 589 10.43 -18.17 3.53
C PRO A 589 11.71 -17.48 3.03
N GLY A 590 11.78 -17.22 1.72
CA GLY A 590 12.89 -16.52 1.08
C GLY A 590 12.82 -15.00 1.13
N ASP A 591 11.76 -14.41 1.72
CA ASP A 591 11.69 -12.95 1.86
C ASP A 591 12.76 -12.45 2.84
N PRO A 592 13.66 -11.54 2.42
CA PRO A 592 14.78 -11.11 3.24
C PRO A 592 14.37 -10.44 4.56
N VAL A 593 13.30 -9.65 4.52
CA VAL A 593 12.80 -8.92 5.71
C VAL A 593 12.19 -9.89 6.70
N VAL A 594 11.36 -10.80 6.23
CA VAL A 594 10.75 -11.84 7.07
C VAL A 594 11.82 -12.73 7.70
N ALA A 595 12.78 -13.19 6.91
CA ALA A 595 13.90 -14.00 7.41
C ALA A 595 14.75 -13.27 8.46
N ALA A 596 14.97 -11.96 8.30
CA ALA A 596 15.68 -11.14 9.27
C ALA A 596 14.89 -10.99 10.58
N LYS A 597 13.58 -10.73 10.51
CA LYS A 597 12.70 -10.66 11.69
C LYS A 597 12.67 -11.98 12.48
N LEU A 598 12.58 -13.10 11.76
CA LEU A 598 12.63 -14.42 12.39
C LEU A 598 13.94 -14.65 13.14
N ARG A 599 15.08 -14.38 12.50
CA ARG A 599 16.40 -14.50 13.15
C ARG A 599 16.54 -13.56 14.37
N ALA A 600 16.03 -12.35 14.30
CA ALA A 600 16.04 -11.42 15.43
C ALA A 600 15.20 -11.98 16.60
N CYS A 601 14.02 -12.52 16.30
CA CYS A 601 13.14 -13.16 17.29
C CYS A 601 13.81 -14.38 17.94
N GLU A 602 14.45 -15.24 17.14
CA GLU A 602 15.21 -16.41 17.62
C GLU A 602 16.40 -16.02 18.49
N ALA A 603 17.10 -14.95 18.13
CA ALA A 603 18.22 -14.43 18.93
C ALA A 603 17.77 -13.93 20.33
N GLU A 604 16.52 -13.52 20.47
CA GLU A 604 15.87 -13.18 21.74
C GLU A 604 15.29 -14.41 22.47
N GLY A 605 15.49 -15.61 21.96
CA GLY A 605 14.96 -16.85 22.53
C GLY A 605 13.46 -17.07 22.33
N ARG A 606 12.84 -16.39 21.36
CA ARG A 606 11.40 -16.45 21.06
C ARG A 606 11.14 -17.29 19.81
N ASP A 607 9.94 -17.87 19.73
CA ASP A 607 9.52 -18.61 18.53
C ASP A 607 8.94 -17.66 17.48
N GLY A 608 9.77 -17.26 16.53
CA GLY A 608 9.39 -16.35 15.46
C GLY A 608 8.26 -16.90 14.55
N PHE A 609 8.14 -18.21 14.39
CA PHE A 609 7.03 -18.77 13.62
C PHE A 609 5.69 -18.55 14.31
N SER A 610 5.58 -18.91 15.58
CA SER A 610 4.33 -18.76 16.35
C SER A 610 4.00 -17.33 16.70
N GLU A 611 5.02 -16.46 16.94
CA GLU A 611 4.83 -15.10 17.41
C GLU A 611 4.73 -14.06 16.29
N LEU A 612 5.28 -14.33 15.10
CA LEU A 612 5.28 -13.40 13.98
C LEU A 612 4.53 -13.96 12.75
N GLN A 613 4.92 -15.15 12.24
CA GLN A 613 4.35 -15.64 10.98
C GLN A 613 2.90 -16.09 11.12
N VAL A 614 2.56 -16.84 12.16
CA VAL A 614 1.19 -17.35 12.35
C VAL A 614 0.20 -16.20 12.57
N PRO A 615 0.43 -15.20 13.45
CA PRO A 615 -0.47 -14.07 13.60
C PRO A 615 -0.62 -13.24 12.32
N ALA A 616 0.48 -12.91 11.64
CA ALA A 616 0.45 -12.14 10.39
C ALA A 616 -0.38 -12.86 9.31
N ALA A 617 -0.14 -14.16 9.11
CA ALA A 617 -0.87 -14.95 8.13
C ALA A 617 -2.36 -15.11 8.52
N ALA A 618 -2.68 -15.24 9.81
CA ALA A 618 -4.05 -15.34 10.28
C ALA A 618 -4.84 -14.02 10.07
N LEU A 619 -4.21 -12.86 10.29
CA LEU A 619 -4.80 -11.56 9.99
C LEU A 619 -5.01 -11.36 8.48
N ALA A 620 -4.03 -11.74 7.65
CA ALA A 620 -4.17 -11.70 6.20
C ALA A 620 -5.32 -12.61 5.72
N LEU A 621 -5.44 -13.84 6.27
CA LEU A 621 -6.56 -14.73 5.96
C LEU A 621 -7.90 -14.11 6.33
N ARG A 622 -7.99 -13.43 7.48
CA ARG A 622 -9.20 -12.73 7.92
C ARG A 622 -9.58 -11.57 6.99
N GLN A 623 -8.61 -10.87 6.41
CA GLN A 623 -8.87 -9.85 5.39
C GLN A 623 -9.51 -10.44 4.13
N GLY A 624 -8.99 -11.59 3.66
CA GLY A 624 -9.59 -12.32 2.54
C GLY A 624 -11.01 -12.79 2.85
N PHE A 625 -11.23 -13.34 4.04
CA PHE A 625 -12.56 -13.73 4.53
C PHE A 625 -13.54 -12.53 4.53
N GLY A 626 -13.08 -11.36 5.00
CA GLY A 626 -13.88 -10.14 5.10
C GLY A 626 -14.37 -9.57 3.76
N ARG A 627 -14.02 -10.16 2.63
CA ARG A 627 -14.57 -9.77 1.30
C ARG A 627 -15.99 -10.29 1.10
N LEU A 628 -16.37 -11.39 1.76
CA LEU A 628 -17.62 -12.10 1.51
C LEU A 628 -18.85 -11.38 2.07
N VAL A 629 -18.83 -10.93 3.33
CA VAL A 629 -20.00 -10.36 4.01
C VAL A 629 -19.85 -8.85 4.14
N ARG A 630 -20.77 -8.09 3.53
CA ARG A 630 -20.82 -6.63 3.50
C ARG A 630 -22.14 -6.06 3.98
N THR A 631 -23.22 -6.81 3.78
CA THR A 631 -24.57 -6.45 4.19
C THR A 631 -25.18 -7.57 5.05
N ARG A 632 -26.32 -7.32 5.68
CA ARG A 632 -27.04 -8.34 6.48
C ARG A 632 -27.66 -9.44 5.62
N GLU A 633 -27.89 -9.14 4.36
CA GLU A 633 -28.47 -10.07 3.38
C GLU A 633 -27.45 -10.99 2.74
N ASP A 634 -26.15 -10.60 2.77
CA ASP A 634 -25.10 -11.39 2.13
C ASP A 634 -24.99 -12.79 2.75
N ARG A 635 -24.82 -13.77 1.89
CA ARG A 635 -24.58 -15.17 2.25
C ARG A 635 -23.49 -15.74 1.36
N GLY A 636 -22.64 -16.59 1.93
CA GLY A 636 -21.62 -17.21 1.10
C GLY A 636 -20.70 -18.21 1.80
N LEU A 637 -19.82 -18.77 0.99
CA LEU A 637 -18.84 -19.76 1.39
C LEU A 637 -17.42 -19.19 1.28
N VAL A 638 -16.58 -19.48 2.26
CA VAL A 638 -15.13 -19.23 2.19
C VAL A 638 -14.41 -20.57 2.18
N ALA A 639 -13.90 -20.95 1.02
CA ALA A 639 -13.15 -22.20 0.87
C ALA A 639 -11.65 -21.95 1.08
N ILE A 640 -11.05 -22.66 2.02
CA ILE A 640 -9.61 -22.62 2.31
C ILE A 640 -9.02 -23.96 1.89
N LEU A 641 -8.29 -23.96 0.76
CA LEU A 641 -7.81 -25.19 0.12
C LEU A 641 -6.48 -25.70 0.70
N ASP A 642 -6.16 -25.26 1.90
CA ASP A 642 -4.94 -25.65 2.59
C ASP A 642 -5.25 -26.61 3.75
N ARG A 643 -4.94 -27.88 3.58
CA ARG A 643 -5.17 -28.91 4.63
C ARG A 643 -4.49 -28.55 5.96
N ARG A 644 -3.43 -27.75 5.97
CA ARG A 644 -2.70 -27.34 7.18
C ARG A 644 -3.58 -26.58 8.17
N LEU A 645 -4.65 -25.94 7.70
CA LEU A 645 -5.66 -25.28 8.55
C LEU A 645 -6.24 -26.24 9.60
N VAL A 646 -6.42 -27.51 9.23
CA VAL A 646 -7.09 -28.52 10.08
C VAL A 646 -6.15 -29.63 10.55
N SER A 647 -5.02 -29.84 9.87
CA SER A 647 -4.07 -30.93 10.18
C SER A 647 -2.91 -30.48 11.08
N LYS A 648 -2.62 -29.18 11.17
CA LYS A 648 -1.51 -28.65 11.97
C LYS A 648 -2.02 -27.94 13.23
N GLY A 649 -1.24 -28.03 14.32
CA GLY A 649 -1.61 -27.40 15.61
C GLY A 649 -1.86 -25.89 15.52
N TYR A 650 -1.11 -25.18 14.70
CA TYR A 650 -1.28 -23.74 14.49
C TYR A 650 -2.57 -23.38 13.70
N GLY A 651 -3.22 -24.33 13.04
CA GLY A 651 -4.48 -24.08 12.35
C GLY A 651 -5.59 -23.57 13.27
N ARG A 652 -5.54 -23.93 14.56
CA ARG A 652 -6.45 -23.39 15.58
C ARG A 652 -6.32 -21.89 15.75
N ALA A 653 -5.11 -21.32 15.61
CA ALA A 653 -4.87 -19.89 15.69
C ALA A 653 -5.55 -19.14 14.53
N PHE A 654 -5.54 -19.72 13.34
CA PHE A 654 -6.26 -19.17 12.18
C PHE A 654 -7.77 -19.18 12.43
N LEU A 655 -8.34 -20.32 12.82
CA LEU A 655 -9.76 -20.44 13.09
C LEU A 655 -10.23 -19.54 14.24
N ALA A 656 -9.40 -19.33 15.27
CA ALA A 656 -9.70 -18.42 16.38
C ALA A 656 -9.61 -16.95 16.00
N THR A 657 -8.91 -16.61 14.89
CA THR A 657 -8.79 -15.25 14.36
C THR A 657 -9.93 -14.91 13.38
N LEU A 658 -10.49 -15.91 12.70
CA LEU A 658 -11.63 -15.73 11.80
C LEU A 658 -12.94 -15.49 12.57
N PRO A 659 -13.95 -14.88 11.93
CA PRO A 659 -15.29 -14.81 12.50
C PRO A 659 -15.84 -16.21 12.83
N ARG A 660 -16.62 -16.30 13.91
CA ARG A 660 -17.23 -17.57 14.30
C ARG A 660 -18.29 -17.99 13.29
N CYS A 661 -17.99 -19.02 12.50
CA CYS A 661 -18.93 -19.60 11.55
C CYS A 661 -18.69 -21.13 11.44
N PRO A 662 -19.64 -21.89 10.88
CA PRO A 662 -19.48 -23.35 10.68
C PRO A 662 -18.25 -23.66 9.84
N VAL A 663 -17.54 -24.73 10.21
CA VAL A 663 -16.42 -25.30 9.44
C VAL A 663 -16.88 -26.60 8.81
N LEU A 664 -17.02 -26.62 7.50
CA LEU A 664 -17.54 -27.73 6.69
C LEU A 664 -16.37 -28.51 6.09
N ARG A 665 -16.46 -29.85 6.13
CA ARG A 665 -15.35 -30.73 5.76
C ARG A 665 -15.52 -31.37 4.38
N SER A 666 -16.69 -31.21 3.77
CA SER A 666 -17.00 -31.74 2.45
C SER A 666 -17.79 -30.78 1.59
N ILE A 667 -17.79 -31.01 0.28
CA ILE A 667 -18.60 -30.25 -0.67
C ILE A 667 -20.09 -30.46 -0.44
N ASP A 668 -20.48 -31.71 -0.10
CA ASP A 668 -21.86 -32.05 0.23
C ASP A 668 -22.38 -31.30 1.46
N ASP A 669 -21.53 -31.08 2.49
CA ASP A 669 -21.88 -30.25 3.64
C ASP A 669 -22.03 -28.79 3.21
N ALA A 670 -21.16 -28.30 2.33
CA ALA A 670 -21.23 -26.95 1.78
C ALA A 670 -22.53 -26.72 1.00
N GLN A 671 -22.90 -27.67 0.14
CA GLN A 671 -24.15 -27.63 -0.61
C GLN A 671 -25.36 -27.63 0.33
N ARG A 672 -25.42 -28.52 1.31
CA ARG A 672 -26.52 -28.59 2.29
C ARG A 672 -26.64 -27.26 3.08
N TRP A 673 -25.53 -26.71 3.52
CA TRP A 673 -25.51 -25.41 4.23
C TRP A 673 -26.02 -24.28 3.32
N TRP A 674 -25.54 -24.22 2.07
CA TRP A 674 -25.91 -23.22 1.09
C TRP A 674 -27.41 -23.24 0.75
N GLU A 675 -27.96 -24.42 0.53
CA GLU A 675 -29.39 -24.60 0.25
C GLU A 675 -30.30 -24.22 1.44
N ARG A 676 -29.84 -24.44 2.65
CA ARG A 676 -30.56 -24.08 3.88
C ARG A 676 -30.58 -22.59 4.12
N GLU A 677 -29.43 -21.91 4.04
CA GLU A 677 -29.29 -20.50 4.41
C GLU A 677 -29.71 -19.53 3.30
N ARG A 678 -29.90 -20.02 2.07
CA ARG A 678 -30.40 -19.23 0.96
C ARG A 678 -31.94 -19.15 0.94
N LYS A 679 -32.61 -20.07 1.63
CA LYS A 679 -34.08 -20.02 1.80
C LYS A 679 -34.48 -19.00 2.87
#